data_12a88adeb350ae594dfa2476fa9d095f
#
_entry.id   12a88adeb350ae594dfa2476fa9d095f
#
_cell.length_a   1.000
_cell.length_b   1.000
_cell.length_c   1.000
_cell.angle_alpha   90.00
_cell.angle_beta   90.00
_cell.angle_gamma   90.00
#
_symmetry.space_group_name_H-M   'P 1'
#
loop_
_entity.id
_entity.type
_entity.pdbx_description
1 polymer ?
#
loop_
_entity_poly.entity_id
_entity_poly.type
_entity_poly.pdbx_seq_one_letter_code
_entity_poly.pdbx_strand_id
1 'polypeptide(L)'
;MKLSVNDLNVFVNTPKDIAKLCEDLSRLGLEVESCIPCIAPKNVVVGKVLEKAPHKNAEKLSVCQVDVGKEVLQIVCGAKNVAPNQFAPVALKGAIIGSTTIAKTELRGVESHGMICSSTELGFPKINDGILELDESVGELVLGKGLNEYAPFNTHVLEISLTPNRGDCLSVLGIAREISAFYHTPLKPIKALNFTPKSDSIALHADENIESHLAYYLIYNHSLKTPLNIKLSLAHNNALSENDLNNFIEFSTHFSGVILNAYGLNTTPVDLIIKNDENNLESVYINHQKRSTIAIKHQDQKDLSEHLLLEASYIDPISLSLKLHALKDKTLQKDNALIYRSARGSNPNLSDGLNFLSTHLKATILESKQTKHSLKDRTLTFQLEDITEILGLAIEEEKIQGILKNLGFKVSIKEPNSKPQILEVVAPNFRHDIKTIQDIAEEILRFVGIDNLISKPLNCVSSKNSNPHYDTHRFFENLKHKALACGFKEVIHYVFYSKEKQQKLGFEVLEDPLELQNPITTELNTLRTSLICGLLDASLRNKNLGFKSIALYEKGSVYNSKREEIQKLGFLISGLQKKESYPYAKGKAWDFYSFAECVSKVIGDFSLEKLTTQIPINHPYQSAKIIQNHEVIGVIAKIHPKVIQELDLFESYYAEIDASKLKRPAMLLKPFSIYPSSVRDLTLIIDENTAFSKIKKALKDAQIPNLSEILPLDIFKESDNTIALSVRCVIHSLEKTLNDEEVNSAVQKALEILEKEFNARLKG
;
A
#
# COMPACT_ATOMS: atom_id res chain seq x y z
N MET A 1 6.16 13.07 -4.83
CA MET A 1 7.05 14.09 -5.40
C MET A 1 6.96 15.36 -4.55
N LYS A 2 8.09 16.02 -4.25
CA LYS A 2 8.08 17.29 -3.50
C LYS A 2 8.54 18.44 -4.39
N LEU A 3 7.89 19.58 -4.30
CA LEU A 3 8.25 20.80 -5.03
C LEU A 3 7.70 22.03 -4.32
N SER A 4 8.32 23.19 -4.54
CA SER A 4 7.77 24.43 -4.03
C SER A 4 6.88 25.13 -5.07
N VAL A 5 5.95 25.96 -4.61
CA VAL A 5 5.14 26.81 -5.51
C VAL A 5 6.02 27.73 -6.36
N ASN A 6 7.17 28.16 -5.82
CA ASN A 6 8.14 28.92 -6.58
C ASN A 6 8.79 28.12 -7.72
N ASP A 7 9.02 26.82 -7.52
CA ASP A 7 9.53 25.97 -8.59
C ASP A 7 8.52 25.90 -9.76
N LEU A 8 7.21 25.76 -9.45
CA LEU A 8 6.14 25.81 -10.45
C LEU A 8 6.12 27.13 -11.23
N ASN A 9 6.36 28.25 -10.54
CA ASN A 9 6.35 29.57 -11.16
C ASN A 9 7.47 29.78 -12.19
N VAL A 10 8.45 28.88 -12.27
CA VAL A 10 9.42 28.85 -13.37
C VAL A 10 8.72 28.60 -14.71
N PHE A 11 7.73 27.70 -14.72
CA PHE A 11 7.06 27.26 -15.95
C PHE A 11 5.62 27.75 -16.11
N VAL A 12 4.91 28.05 -15.03
CA VAL A 12 3.51 28.48 -15.08
C VAL A 12 3.23 29.49 -13.97
N ASN A 13 2.34 30.43 -14.20
CA ASN A 13 1.90 31.32 -13.10
C ASN A 13 0.84 30.60 -12.28
N THR A 14 1.18 30.26 -11.03
CA THR A 14 0.26 29.57 -10.12
C THR A 14 -0.79 30.55 -9.54
N PRO A 15 -1.99 30.03 -9.17
CA PRO A 15 -2.96 30.79 -8.40
C PRO A 15 -2.39 31.29 -7.09
N LYS A 16 -2.87 32.44 -6.60
CA LYS A 16 -2.45 33.02 -5.30
C LYS A 16 -3.04 32.22 -4.12
N ASP A 17 -4.22 31.65 -4.31
CA ASP A 17 -4.85 30.79 -3.30
C ASP A 17 -4.24 29.39 -3.35
N ILE A 18 -3.33 29.14 -2.43
CA ILE A 18 -2.60 27.88 -2.36
C ILE A 18 -3.51 26.70 -1.89
N ALA A 19 -4.48 26.98 -1.03
CA ALA A 19 -5.42 25.95 -0.57
C ALA A 19 -6.25 25.44 -1.75
N LYS A 20 -6.73 26.35 -2.57
CA LYS A 20 -7.46 26.01 -3.81
C LYS A 20 -6.58 25.29 -4.83
N LEU A 21 -5.33 25.67 -4.98
CA LEU A 21 -4.38 24.98 -5.86
C LEU A 21 -4.21 23.51 -5.42
N CYS A 22 -4.08 23.26 -4.11
CA CYS A 22 -3.96 21.90 -3.57
C CYS A 22 -5.21 21.06 -3.79
N GLU A 23 -6.40 21.65 -3.61
CA GLU A 23 -7.68 21.00 -3.88
C GLU A 23 -7.82 20.65 -5.37
N ASP A 24 -7.54 21.61 -6.25
CA ASP A 24 -7.67 21.42 -7.71
C ASP A 24 -6.66 20.40 -8.25
N LEU A 25 -5.41 20.38 -7.74
CA LEU A 25 -4.44 19.33 -8.08
C LEU A 25 -4.93 17.94 -7.66
N SER A 26 -5.44 17.81 -6.43
CA SER A 26 -5.98 16.54 -5.94
C SER A 26 -7.19 16.09 -6.79
N ARG A 27 -8.06 17.02 -7.16
CA ARG A 27 -9.19 16.76 -8.06
C ARG A 27 -8.78 16.30 -9.45
N LEU A 28 -7.64 16.79 -9.95
CA LEU A 28 -7.04 16.36 -11.20
C LEU A 28 -6.36 14.98 -11.14
N GLY A 29 -6.40 14.30 -9.98
CA GLY A 29 -5.75 13.01 -9.75
C GLY A 29 -4.28 13.11 -9.33
N LEU A 30 -3.82 14.31 -8.96
CA LEU A 30 -2.49 14.57 -8.42
C LEU A 30 -2.62 14.88 -6.92
N GLU A 31 -2.82 13.84 -6.12
CA GLU A 31 -3.15 13.94 -4.69
C GLU A 31 -2.08 14.71 -3.90
N VAL A 32 -2.46 15.84 -3.32
CA VAL A 32 -1.58 16.63 -2.45
C VAL A 32 -1.67 16.07 -1.03
N GLU A 33 -0.67 15.30 -0.61
CA GLU A 33 -0.59 14.70 0.73
C GLU A 33 -0.29 15.73 1.81
N SER A 34 0.55 16.72 1.47
CA SER A 34 0.90 17.80 2.40
C SER A 34 1.21 19.11 1.67
N CYS A 35 0.90 20.21 2.34
CA CYS A 35 1.22 21.57 1.91
C CYS A 35 1.81 22.35 3.10
N ILE A 36 3.11 22.52 3.11
CA ILE A 36 3.85 23.09 4.23
C ILE A 36 4.31 24.51 3.90
N PRO A 37 3.92 25.53 4.67
CA PRO A 37 4.44 26.89 4.48
C PRO A 37 5.92 26.93 4.84
N CYS A 38 6.74 27.43 3.92
CA CYS A 38 8.16 27.71 4.09
C CYS A 38 8.36 29.24 3.98
N ILE A 39 8.06 29.93 5.07
CA ILE A 39 8.07 31.39 5.16
C ILE A 39 9.06 31.81 6.22
N ALA A 40 10.03 32.63 5.86
CA ALA A 40 11.01 33.15 6.81
C ALA A 40 10.33 33.99 7.92
N PRO A 41 10.77 33.88 9.18
CA PRO A 41 10.19 34.61 10.29
C PRO A 41 10.24 36.14 10.08
N LYS A 42 9.26 36.86 10.63
CA LYS A 42 9.27 38.33 10.65
C LYS A 42 10.48 38.87 11.43
N ASN A 43 10.95 40.05 11.07
CA ASN A 43 12.13 40.70 11.64
C ASN A 43 13.44 39.90 11.41
N VAL A 44 13.49 39.06 10.42
CA VAL A 44 14.71 38.51 9.85
C VAL A 44 15.02 39.28 8.57
N VAL A 45 16.18 39.89 8.49
CA VAL A 45 16.55 40.76 7.36
C VAL A 45 17.86 40.30 6.73
N VAL A 46 18.13 40.79 5.52
CA VAL A 46 19.42 40.63 4.86
C VAL A 46 20.45 41.51 5.55
N GLY A 47 21.51 40.90 6.07
CA GLY A 47 22.67 41.62 6.63
C GLY A 47 23.96 41.26 5.91
N LYS A 48 24.96 42.14 5.98
CA LYS A 48 26.32 41.90 5.47
C LYS A 48 27.33 41.91 6.62
N VAL A 49 28.10 40.89 6.75
CA VAL A 49 29.20 40.82 7.71
C VAL A 49 30.32 41.72 7.23
N LEU A 50 30.60 42.80 7.97
CA LEU A 50 31.69 43.72 7.66
C LEU A 50 33.02 43.22 8.23
N GLU A 51 33.01 42.85 9.54
CA GLU A 51 34.18 42.42 10.25
C GLU A 51 33.92 41.18 11.11
N LYS A 52 34.96 40.37 11.32
CA LYS A 52 34.96 39.22 12.22
C LYS A 52 36.21 39.25 13.08
N ALA A 53 36.04 39.21 14.40
CA ALA A 53 37.14 39.09 15.37
C ALA A 53 36.92 37.87 16.29
N PRO A 54 37.98 37.23 16.79
CA PRO A 54 37.86 36.18 17.80
C PRO A 54 37.23 36.74 19.10
N HIS A 55 36.39 35.91 19.75
CA HIS A 55 35.82 36.29 21.04
C HIS A 55 36.84 36.19 22.17
N LYS A 56 36.97 37.22 23.00
CA LYS A 56 38.02 37.33 24.04
C LYS A 56 37.98 36.18 25.08
N ASN A 57 36.79 35.70 25.40
CA ASN A 57 36.57 34.75 26.49
C ASN A 57 36.01 33.38 25.99
N ALA A 58 36.06 33.09 24.66
CA ALA A 58 35.50 31.82 24.12
C ALA A 58 36.13 31.47 22.76
N GLU A 59 36.91 30.40 22.71
CA GLU A 59 37.65 29.96 21.51
C GLU A 59 36.74 29.61 20.29
N LYS A 60 35.50 29.21 20.53
CA LYS A 60 34.57 28.77 19.47
C LYS A 60 33.62 29.90 19.01
N LEU A 61 33.74 31.12 19.60
CA LEU A 61 32.87 32.24 19.26
C LEU A 61 33.64 33.31 18.51
N SER A 62 32.94 34.03 17.65
CA SER A 62 33.41 35.20 16.93
C SER A 62 32.51 36.39 17.23
N VAL A 63 33.07 37.58 17.32
CA VAL A 63 32.35 38.85 17.38
C VAL A 63 32.32 39.43 15.98
N CYS A 64 31.13 39.64 15.42
CA CYS A 64 30.93 40.13 14.07
C CYS A 64 30.30 41.51 14.10
N GLN A 65 30.77 42.42 13.22
CA GLN A 65 30.07 43.65 12.89
C GLN A 65 29.25 43.44 11.65
N VAL A 66 27.92 43.61 11.75
CA VAL A 66 26.99 43.24 10.70
C VAL A 66 26.15 44.46 10.33
N ASP A 67 26.24 44.87 9.07
CA ASP A 67 25.42 45.95 8.51
C ASP A 67 24.04 45.40 8.13
N VAL A 68 22.99 45.96 8.71
CA VAL A 68 21.59 45.65 8.44
C VAL A 68 20.84 46.77 7.73
N GLY A 69 21.59 47.68 7.08
CA GLY A 69 21.09 48.78 6.27
C GLY A 69 20.79 50.09 7.06
N LYS A 70 20.19 49.98 8.23
CA LYS A 70 19.90 51.13 9.08
C LYS A 70 20.99 51.40 10.14
N GLU A 71 21.68 50.36 10.53
CA GLU A 71 22.70 50.37 11.58
C GLU A 71 23.66 49.19 11.42
N VAL A 72 24.81 49.27 12.09
CA VAL A 72 25.76 48.17 12.19
C VAL A 72 25.61 47.55 13.58
N LEU A 73 25.30 46.25 13.61
CA LEU A 73 25.07 45.52 14.85
C LEU A 73 26.28 44.65 15.21
N GLN A 74 26.65 44.70 16.51
CA GLN A 74 27.56 43.71 17.06
C GLN A 74 26.81 42.42 17.35
N ILE A 75 27.23 41.31 16.74
CA ILE A 75 26.60 40.00 16.90
C ILE A 75 27.66 38.95 17.23
N VAL A 76 27.44 38.17 18.28
CA VAL A 76 28.29 37.04 18.65
C VAL A 76 27.80 35.82 17.92
N CYS A 77 28.68 35.18 17.13
CA CYS A 77 28.36 34.03 16.28
C CYS A 77 29.27 32.83 16.57
N GLY A 78 28.67 31.62 16.70
CA GLY A 78 29.39 30.36 16.90
C GLY A 78 29.68 29.58 15.62
N ALA A 79 29.21 30.04 14.47
CA ALA A 79 29.38 29.34 13.22
C ALA A 79 30.81 29.48 12.66
N LYS A 80 31.37 28.37 12.18
CA LYS A 80 32.72 28.34 11.59
C LYS A 80 32.79 29.03 10.24
N ASN A 81 31.72 28.99 9.46
CA ASN A 81 31.66 29.49 8.08
C ASN A 81 31.37 31.01 7.98
N VAL A 82 31.19 31.72 9.10
CA VAL A 82 31.05 33.19 9.06
C VAL A 82 32.35 33.86 8.64
N ALA A 83 32.31 34.77 7.67
CA ALA A 83 33.47 35.50 7.15
C ALA A 83 33.06 36.94 6.72
N PRO A 84 34.02 37.87 6.68
CA PRO A 84 33.77 39.20 6.15
C PRO A 84 33.27 39.18 4.71
N ASN A 85 32.46 40.18 4.36
CA ASN A 85 31.80 40.36 3.05
C ASN A 85 30.69 39.37 2.70
N GLN A 86 30.35 38.40 3.57
CA GLN A 86 29.21 37.52 3.35
C GLN A 86 27.89 38.23 3.65
N PHE A 87 26.88 37.94 2.82
CA PHE A 87 25.49 38.24 3.13
C PHE A 87 24.86 37.07 3.86
N ALA A 88 24.11 37.36 4.92
CA ALA A 88 23.44 36.32 5.72
C ALA A 88 22.11 36.84 6.28
N PRO A 89 21.17 35.97 6.64
CA PRO A 89 19.96 36.35 7.34
C PRO A 89 20.29 36.72 8.78
N VAL A 90 19.81 37.87 9.20
CA VAL A 90 20.00 38.42 10.54
C VAL A 90 18.66 38.58 11.24
N ALA A 91 18.48 37.89 12.33
CA ALA A 91 17.32 38.04 13.21
C ALA A 91 17.55 39.24 14.12
N LEU A 92 16.71 40.26 13.95
CA LEU A 92 16.71 41.47 14.75
C LEU A 92 15.97 41.27 16.08
N LYS A 93 16.11 42.22 17.01
CA LYS A 93 15.33 42.25 18.24
C LYS A 93 13.83 42.10 17.97
N GLY A 94 13.18 41.16 18.66
CA GLY A 94 11.75 40.85 18.50
C GLY A 94 11.46 39.80 17.41
N ALA A 95 12.46 39.30 16.68
CA ALA A 95 12.28 38.14 15.82
C ALA A 95 12.02 36.89 16.67
N ILE A 96 11.11 36.01 16.20
CA ILE A 96 10.80 34.73 16.85
C ILE A 96 11.45 33.63 16.02
N ILE A 97 12.45 32.96 16.59
CA ILE A 97 13.19 31.87 15.96
C ILE A 97 12.88 30.59 16.74
N GLY A 98 12.09 29.68 16.14
CA GLY A 98 11.53 28.51 16.85
C GLY A 98 10.68 28.98 18.04
N SER A 99 11.06 28.63 19.26
CA SER A 99 10.40 29.06 20.51
C SER A 99 11.06 30.28 21.18
N THR A 100 12.12 30.83 20.59
CA THR A 100 12.95 31.88 21.25
C THR A 100 12.70 33.24 20.60
N THR A 101 12.44 34.26 21.44
CA THR A 101 12.38 35.65 20.98
C THR A 101 13.77 36.25 21.07
N ILE A 102 14.27 36.80 19.97
CA ILE A 102 15.59 37.45 19.92
C ILE A 102 15.55 38.76 20.67
N ALA A 103 16.47 38.90 21.63
CA ALA A 103 16.67 40.11 22.44
C ALA A 103 18.16 40.43 22.50
N LYS A 104 18.47 41.64 22.94
CA LYS A 104 19.84 41.99 23.32
C LYS A 104 20.28 41.07 24.45
N THR A 105 21.36 40.36 24.28
CA THR A 105 21.90 39.38 25.24
C THR A 105 23.40 39.59 25.41
N GLU A 106 23.91 39.19 26.56
CA GLU A 106 25.35 39.17 26.83
C GLU A 106 25.85 37.71 26.79
N LEU A 107 26.77 37.43 25.91
CA LEU A 107 27.35 36.09 25.72
C LEU A 107 28.81 36.11 26.19
N ARG A 108 29.10 35.52 27.36
CA ARG A 108 30.42 35.46 27.99
C ARG A 108 31.12 36.81 28.10
N GLY A 109 30.38 37.86 28.49
CA GLY A 109 30.90 39.19 28.68
C GLY A 109 30.95 40.07 27.44
N VAL A 110 30.31 39.63 26.32
CA VAL A 110 30.21 40.44 25.10
C VAL A 110 28.74 40.56 24.68
N GLU A 111 28.29 41.79 24.46
CA GLU A 111 26.91 42.05 24.02
C GLU A 111 26.67 41.57 22.58
N SER A 112 25.52 40.93 22.36
CA SER A 112 25.00 40.57 21.03
C SER A 112 23.64 41.21 20.80
N HIS A 113 23.49 41.95 19.72
CA HIS A 113 22.30 42.75 19.40
C HIS A 113 21.38 42.07 18.38
N GLY A 114 21.59 40.79 18.10
CA GLY A 114 20.83 40.00 17.16
C GLY A 114 21.47 38.62 16.98
N MET A 115 21.02 37.89 15.95
CA MET A 115 21.54 36.55 15.63
C MET A 115 21.69 36.37 14.12
N ILE A 116 22.88 35.93 13.66
CA ILE A 116 23.06 35.45 12.28
C ILE A 116 22.55 34.03 12.21
N CYS A 117 21.60 33.75 11.31
CA CYS A 117 20.84 32.52 11.33
C CYS A 117 21.34 31.45 10.32
N SER A 118 21.22 30.20 10.71
CA SER A 118 21.31 29.06 9.82
C SER A 118 19.97 28.83 9.10
N SER A 119 19.95 28.00 8.06
CA SER A 119 18.70 27.60 7.37
C SER A 119 17.71 26.89 8.30
N THR A 120 18.21 26.01 9.17
CA THR A 120 17.38 25.22 10.10
C THR A 120 16.74 26.05 11.19
N GLU A 121 17.44 27.05 11.69
CA GLU A 121 16.89 28.01 12.67
C GLU A 121 15.74 28.83 12.07
N LEU A 122 15.79 29.12 10.79
CA LEU A 122 14.72 29.79 10.05
C LEU A 122 13.55 28.89 9.66
N GLY A 123 13.60 27.59 9.98
CA GLY A 123 12.55 26.60 9.62
C GLY A 123 12.68 26.02 8.22
N PHE A 124 13.84 26.21 7.55
CA PHE A 124 14.14 25.62 6.25
C PHE A 124 14.96 24.33 6.41
N PRO A 125 15.01 23.47 5.38
CA PRO A 125 15.90 22.31 5.37
C PRO A 125 17.37 22.72 5.57
N LYS A 126 18.18 21.79 6.05
CA LYS A 126 19.61 22.00 6.24
C LYS A 126 20.30 22.19 4.88
N ILE A 127 20.95 23.32 4.69
CA ILE A 127 21.73 23.66 3.47
C ILE A 127 23.22 23.38 3.67
N ASN A 128 23.74 23.77 4.84
CA ASN A 128 25.16 23.64 5.23
C ASN A 128 25.30 23.57 6.74
N ASP A 129 26.51 23.36 7.22
CA ASP A 129 26.84 23.54 8.64
C ASP A 129 27.21 25.01 8.92
N GLY A 130 26.46 25.62 9.83
CA GLY A 130 26.66 27.03 10.24
C GLY A 130 25.61 27.97 9.70
N ILE A 131 26.01 29.24 9.46
CA ILE A 131 25.10 30.28 8.97
C ILE A 131 24.69 30.02 7.52
N LEU A 132 23.46 30.47 7.14
CA LEU A 132 23.03 30.49 5.78
C LEU A 132 23.70 31.62 5.02
N GLU A 133 24.51 31.32 4.02
CA GLU A 133 25.11 32.29 3.12
C GLU A 133 24.15 32.66 2.01
N LEU A 134 23.78 33.93 1.88
CA LEU A 134 22.91 34.45 0.84
C LEU A 134 23.72 34.81 -0.40
N ASP A 135 23.20 34.52 -1.58
CA ASP A 135 23.73 34.94 -2.87
C ASP A 135 22.64 35.55 -3.77
N GLU A 136 23.05 36.21 -4.84
CA GLU A 136 22.13 36.92 -5.76
C GLU A 136 21.13 36.00 -6.49
N SER A 137 21.27 34.68 -6.38
CA SER A 137 20.33 33.72 -7.02
C SER A 137 18.94 33.79 -6.37
N VAL A 138 18.82 34.27 -5.14
CA VAL A 138 17.52 34.45 -4.48
C VAL A 138 16.86 35.80 -4.77
N GLY A 139 17.54 36.67 -5.51
CA GLY A 139 17.14 38.03 -5.89
C GLY A 139 18.19 39.06 -5.50
N GLU A 140 18.01 40.32 -5.89
CA GLU A 140 18.90 41.44 -5.53
C GLU A 140 18.97 41.61 -3.99
N LEU A 141 20.15 41.43 -3.43
CA LEU A 141 20.37 41.50 -1.99
C LEU A 141 20.41 42.94 -1.49
N VAL A 142 19.32 43.39 -0.87
CA VAL A 142 19.19 44.74 -0.32
C VAL A 142 19.30 44.67 1.20
N LEU A 143 20.28 45.38 1.78
CA LEU A 143 20.51 45.43 3.24
C LEU A 143 19.27 45.92 3.99
N GLY A 144 18.90 45.21 5.04
CA GLY A 144 17.73 45.52 5.88
C GLY A 144 16.39 45.13 5.28
N LYS A 145 16.34 44.64 4.06
CA LYS A 145 15.11 44.09 3.48
C LYS A 145 14.74 42.77 4.17
N GLY A 146 13.44 42.57 4.44
CA GLY A 146 12.92 41.37 5.07
C GLY A 146 13.22 40.12 4.26
N LEU A 147 13.71 39.06 4.89
CA LEU A 147 14.01 37.81 4.19
C LEU A 147 12.77 37.19 3.56
N ASN A 148 11.62 37.32 4.22
CA ASN A 148 10.30 36.86 3.70
C ASN A 148 9.76 37.67 2.51
N GLU A 149 10.47 38.70 2.07
CA GLU A 149 10.14 39.41 0.81
C GLU A 149 10.83 38.81 -0.41
N TYR A 150 11.72 37.84 -0.20
CA TYR A 150 12.34 37.07 -1.28
C TYR A 150 11.57 35.80 -1.56
N ALA A 151 11.25 35.54 -2.81
CA ALA A 151 10.40 34.43 -3.21
C ALA A 151 10.84 33.06 -2.68
N PRO A 152 12.14 32.67 -2.68
CA PRO A 152 12.56 31.37 -2.13
C PRO A 152 12.33 31.22 -0.62
N PHE A 153 12.15 32.32 0.10
CA PHE A 153 11.90 32.35 1.54
C PHE A 153 10.45 32.71 1.90
N ASN A 154 9.55 32.70 0.91
CA ASN A 154 8.12 32.95 1.07
C ASN A 154 7.34 32.05 0.10
N THR A 155 7.31 30.77 0.37
CA THR A 155 6.69 29.77 -0.50
C THR A 155 5.98 28.69 0.30
N HIS A 156 5.29 27.79 -0.41
CA HIS A 156 4.75 26.55 0.14
C HIS A 156 5.40 25.37 -0.57
N VAL A 157 5.71 24.32 0.18
CA VAL A 157 6.21 23.05 -0.35
C VAL A 157 5.06 22.06 -0.38
N LEU A 158 4.78 21.56 -1.58
CA LEU A 158 3.75 20.57 -1.85
C LEU A 158 4.40 19.19 -1.90
N GLU A 159 3.79 18.22 -1.26
CA GLU A 159 4.10 16.79 -1.44
C GLU A 159 2.95 16.15 -2.19
N ILE A 160 3.23 15.66 -3.40
CA ILE A 160 2.25 15.11 -4.31
C ILE A 160 2.48 13.62 -4.49
N SER A 161 1.45 12.82 -4.23
CA SER A 161 1.41 11.39 -4.51
C SER A 161 1.05 11.16 -5.98
N LEU A 162 1.84 10.35 -6.66
CA LEU A 162 1.67 10.10 -8.09
C LEU A 162 1.44 8.62 -8.34
N THR A 163 0.44 8.31 -9.13
CA THR A 163 0.18 6.95 -9.61
C THR A 163 1.29 6.49 -10.57
N PRO A 164 1.55 5.17 -10.68
CA PRO A 164 2.63 4.64 -11.51
C PRO A 164 2.58 5.03 -12.99
N ASN A 165 1.39 5.30 -13.54
CA ASN A 165 1.19 5.70 -14.93
C ASN A 165 1.59 7.16 -15.22
N ARG A 166 1.62 8.02 -14.18
CA ARG A 166 1.90 9.46 -14.31
C ARG A 166 3.39 9.80 -14.10
N GLY A 167 4.28 9.09 -14.80
CA GLY A 167 5.71 9.38 -14.81
C GLY A 167 6.07 10.77 -15.36
N ASP A 168 5.27 11.31 -16.28
CA ASP A 168 5.36 12.68 -16.78
C ASP A 168 5.31 13.73 -15.67
N CYS A 169 4.53 13.48 -14.62
CA CYS A 169 4.37 14.35 -13.46
C CYS A 169 5.49 14.18 -12.39
N LEU A 170 6.48 13.30 -12.61
CA LEU A 170 7.69 13.23 -11.76
C LEU A 170 8.65 14.41 -12.01
N SER A 171 8.15 15.51 -12.56
CA SER A 171 8.89 16.74 -12.83
C SER A 171 8.05 17.99 -12.55
N VAL A 172 8.74 19.10 -12.25
CA VAL A 172 8.08 20.41 -12.09
C VAL A 172 7.36 20.81 -13.38
N LEU A 173 7.96 20.57 -14.54
CA LEU A 173 7.37 20.84 -15.85
C LEU A 173 6.10 20.01 -16.08
N GLY A 174 6.09 18.73 -15.66
CA GLY A 174 4.91 17.88 -15.80
C GLY A 174 3.72 18.40 -14.99
N ILE A 175 3.94 18.73 -13.73
CA ILE A 175 2.90 19.35 -12.89
C ILE A 175 2.48 20.73 -13.44
N ALA A 176 3.43 21.53 -13.94
CA ALA A 176 3.13 22.82 -14.56
C ALA A 176 2.26 22.70 -15.82
N ARG A 177 2.42 21.63 -16.62
CA ARG A 177 1.54 21.34 -17.77
C ARG A 177 0.10 21.12 -17.34
N GLU A 178 -0.12 20.38 -16.27
CA GLU A 178 -1.45 20.11 -15.69
C GLU A 178 -2.11 21.41 -15.20
N ILE A 179 -1.36 22.22 -14.45
CA ILE A 179 -1.82 23.54 -13.97
C ILE A 179 -2.13 24.45 -15.16
N SER A 180 -1.25 24.51 -16.16
CA SER A 180 -1.44 25.29 -17.39
C SER A 180 -2.72 24.90 -18.11
N ALA A 181 -2.95 23.59 -18.29
CA ALA A 181 -4.13 23.06 -18.96
C ALA A 181 -5.43 23.36 -18.18
N PHE A 182 -5.41 23.22 -16.86
CA PHE A 182 -6.59 23.41 -16.01
C PHE A 182 -7.00 24.87 -15.84
N TYR A 183 -6.03 25.75 -15.57
CA TYR A 183 -6.29 27.18 -15.38
C TYR A 183 -6.22 28.00 -16.67
N HIS A 184 -6.00 27.37 -17.83
CA HIS A 184 -5.81 28.03 -19.13
C HIS A 184 -4.73 29.13 -19.10
N THR A 185 -3.67 28.90 -18.29
CA THR A 185 -2.53 29.81 -18.17
C THR A 185 -1.41 29.38 -19.13
N PRO A 186 -0.72 30.30 -19.81
CA PRO A 186 0.32 29.90 -20.76
C PRO A 186 1.51 29.27 -20.04
N LEU A 187 1.98 28.14 -20.59
CA LEU A 187 3.21 27.50 -20.12
C LEU A 187 4.42 28.30 -20.67
N LYS A 188 5.37 28.58 -19.77
CA LYS A 188 6.64 29.21 -20.13
C LYS A 188 7.60 28.13 -20.68
N PRO A 189 8.01 28.24 -21.97
CA PRO A 189 8.85 27.21 -22.56
C PRO A 189 10.29 27.26 -22.01
N ILE A 190 10.96 26.12 -22.03
CA ILE A 190 12.41 26.07 -21.85
C ILE A 190 13.05 26.73 -23.08
N LYS A 191 13.93 27.71 -22.85
CA LYS A 191 14.59 28.43 -23.94
C LYS A 191 15.53 27.50 -24.71
N ALA A 192 15.34 27.42 -26.01
CA ALA A 192 16.31 26.80 -26.91
C ALA A 192 17.61 27.62 -26.92
N LEU A 193 18.74 26.94 -26.80
CA LEU A 193 20.05 27.56 -26.88
C LEU A 193 20.53 27.51 -28.34
N ASN A 194 20.74 28.69 -28.93
CA ASN A 194 21.35 28.80 -30.25
C ASN A 194 22.87 28.80 -30.11
N PHE A 195 23.54 27.83 -30.70
CA PHE A 195 25.00 27.78 -30.78
C PHE A 195 25.43 27.33 -32.15
N THR A 196 26.62 27.75 -32.55
CA THR A 196 27.25 27.28 -33.78
C THR A 196 28.30 26.26 -33.39
N PRO A 197 28.24 25.00 -33.89
CA PRO A 197 29.26 23.99 -33.59
C PRO A 197 30.65 24.51 -33.91
N LYS A 198 31.55 24.43 -32.95
CA LYS A 198 32.94 24.93 -33.08
C LYS A 198 33.97 23.84 -33.33
N SER A 199 33.55 22.58 -33.17
CA SER A 199 34.45 21.42 -33.28
C SER A 199 33.68 20.20 -33.80
N ASP A 200 34.41 19.24 -34.37
CA ASP A 200 33.90 17.89 -34.65
C ASP A 200 34.72 16.91 -33.75
N SER A 201 34.41 17.04 -32.47
CA SER A 201 35.19 16.38 -31.40
C SER A 201 34.46 15.16 -30.83
N ILE A 202 33.23 14.88 -31.25
CA ILE A 202 32.47 13.70 -30.81
C ILE A 202 32.24 12.77 -31.99
N ALA A 203 32.91 11.60 -31.97
CA ALA A 203 32.55 10.49 -32.84
C ALA A 203 31.51 9.60 -32.14
N LEU A 204 30.26 9.68 -32.58
CA LEU A 204 29.15 8.93 -31.99
C LEU A 204 28.84 7.68 -32.83
N HIS A 205 28.97 6.51 -32.20
CA HIS A 205 28.65 5.21 -32.77
C HIS A 205 27.59 4.51 -31.88
N ALA A 206 26.45 4.17 -32.46
CA ALA A 206 25.41 3.42 -31.76
C ALA A 206 25.06 2.16 -32.55
N ASP A 207 24.98 1.03 -31.87
CA ASP A 207 24.55 -0.23 -32.48
C ASP A 207 23.09 -0.14 -32.96
N GLU A 208 22.75 -0.84 -34.04
CA GLU A 208 21.41 -0.80 -34.64
C GLU A 208 20.29 -1.28 -33.71
N ASN A 209 20.62 -2.09 -32.70
CA ASN A 209 19.68 -2.70 -31.75
C ASN A 209 19.43 -1.84 -30.51
N ILE A 210 19.94 -0.62 -30.46
CA ILE A 210 19.72 0.30 -29.32
C ILE A 210 18.34 0.92 -29.43
N GLU A 211 17.55 0.79 -28.37
CA GLU A 211 16.18 1.33 -28.26
C GLU A 211 16.17 2.70 -27.59
N SER A 212 17.22 3.04 -26.84
CA SER A 212 17.31 4.32 -26.13
C SER A 212 17.51 5.49 -27.09
N HIS A 213 16.87 6.60 -26.75
CA HIS A 213 17.11 7.90 -27.39
C HIS A 213 18.14 8.65 -26.54
N LEU A 214 19.20 9.12 -27.16
CA LEU A 214 20.30 9.80 -26.48
C LEU A 214 20.65 11.08 -27.21
N ALA A 215 20.94 12.11 -26.43
CA ALA A 215 21.46 13.38 -26.93
C ALA A 215 22.62 13.84 -26.04
N TYR A 216 23.60 14.47 -26.65
CA TYR A 216 24.84 14.88 -26.01
C TYR A 216 25.17 16.32 -26.34
N TYR A 217 25.61 17.10 -25.33
CA TYR A 217 26.28 18.40 -25.51
C TYR A 217 27.70 18.32 -24.94
N LEU A 218 28.69 18.64 -25.77
CA LEU A 218 30.04 18.91 -25.31
C LEU A 218 30.10 20.38 -24.86
N ILE A 219 30.47 20.61 -23.61
CA ILE A 219 30.54 21.96 -23.05
C ILE A 219 31.92 22.25 -22.49
N TYR A 220 32.26 23.54 -22.50
CA TYR A 220 33.33 24.09 -21.70
C TYR A 220 32.75 24.70 -20.42
N ASN A 221 33.29 24.33 -19.27
CA ASN A 221 32.81 24.72 -17.96
C ASN A 221 33.84 25.55 -17.22
N HIS A 222 33.46 26.73 -16.69
CA HIS A 222 34.41 27.65 -16.08
C HIS A 222 34.59 27.47 -14.57
N SER A 223 33.55 27.19 -13.83
CA SER A 223 33.56 26.99 -12.37
C SER A 223 32.18 26.54 -11.92
N LEU A 224 32.12 25.48 -11.12
CA LEU A 224 30.86 25.00 -10.56
C LEU A 224 30.74 25.43 -9.09
N LYS A 225 29.75 26.28 -8.81
CA LYS A 225 29.27 26.52 -7.44
C LYS A 225 27.75 26.52 -7.51
N THR A 226 27.13 25.61 -6.80
CA THR A 226 25.65 25.53 -6.75
C THR A 226 25.07 26.79 -6.11
N PRO A 227 24.24 27.56 -6.82
CA PRO A 227 23.56 28.72 -6.27
C PRO A 227 22.56 28.38 -5.16
N LEU A 228 22.27 29.31 -4.26
CA LEU A 228 21.41 29.08 -3.10
C LEU A 228 19.97 28.69 -3.49
N ASN A 229 19.40 29.30 -4.52
CA ASN A 229 18.06 28.94 -4.99
C ASN A 229 17.97 27.47 -5.41
N ILE A 230 18.99 26.92 -6.09
CA ILE A 230 19.08 25.50 -6.46
C ILE A 230 19.24 24.64 -5.19
N LYS A 231 20.13 25.04 -4.27
CA LYS A 231 20.30 24.32 -2.99
C LYS A 231 19.00 24.22 -2.19
N LEU A 232 18.22 25.31 -2.12
CA LEU A 232 16.93 25.34 -1.44
C LEU A 232 15.93 24.39 -2.09
N SER A 233 15.79 24.42 -3.42
CA SER A 233 14.88 23.53 -4.15
C SER A 233 15.25 22.05 -3.95
N LEU A 234 16.54 21.70 -4.07
CA LEU A 234 17.01 20.32 -3.84
C LEU A 234 16.87 19.90 -2.38
N ALA A 235 17.12 20.78 -1.42
CA ALA A 235 16.97 20.46 -0.01
C ALA A 235 15.53 20.15 0.38
N HIS A 236 14.54 20.81 -0.22
CA HIS A 236 13.13 20.48 -0.04
C HIS A 236 12.80 19.05 -0.54
N ASN A 237 13.51 18.57 -1.54
CA ASN A 237 13.36 17.20 -2.09
C ASN A 237 14.28 16.15 -1.43
N ASN A 238 15.10 16.53 -0.43
CA ASN A 238 16.13 15.67 0.14
C ASN A 238 17.18 15.18 -0.89
N ALA A 239 17.39 15.95 -1.96
CA ALA A 239 18.29 15.62 -3.08
C ALA A 239 19.58 16.47 -3.11
N LEU A 240 19.77 17.37 -2.14
CA LEU A 240 20.97 18.18 -2.05
C LEU A 240 22.18 17.32 -1.71
N SER A 241 23.23 17.41 -2.54
CA SER A 241 24.50 16.72 -2.35
C SER A 241 25.67 17.70 -2.13
N GLU A 242 26.82 17.14 -1.73
CA GLU A 242 28.07 17.91 -1.60
C GLU A 242 28.72 18.19 -2.97
N ASN A 243 28.32 17.46 -4.01
CA ASN A 243 28.88 17.61 -5.35
C ASN A 243 28.04 18.62 -6.17
N ASP A 244 28.66 19.72 -6.56
CA ASP A 244 27.99 20.79 -7.29
C ASP A 244 27.44 20.32 -8.65
N LEU A 245 28.18 19.53 -9.42
CA LEU A 245 27.71 19.04 -10.72
C LEU A 245 26.48 18.14 -10.56
N ASN A 246 26.46 17.25 -9.56
CA ASN A 246 25.30 16.43 -9.26
C ASN A 246 24.09 17.30 -8.88
N ASN A 247 24.27 18.39 -8.14
CA ASN A 247 23.20 19.30 -7.80
C ASN A 247 22.57 19.92 -9.06
N PHE A 248 23.35 20.33 -10.04
CA PHE A 248 22.83 20.86 -11.32
C PHE A 248 22.10 19.79 -12.13
N ILE A 249 22.61 18.56 -12.17
CA ILE A 249 21.99 17.43 -12.86
C ILE A 249 20.64 17.08 -12.19
N GLU A 250 20.62 16.88 -10.88
CA GLU A 250 19.40 16.55 -10.14
C GLU A 250 18.36 17.66 -10.23
N PHE A 251 18.76 18.91 -10.08
CA PHE A 251 17.89 20.06 -10.24
C PHE A 251 17.26 20.08 -11.64
N SER A 252 18.07 19.92 -12.69
CA SER A 252 17.60 19.98 -14.06
C SER A 252 16.72 18.78 -14.44
N THR A 253 17.04 17.58 -13.91
CA THR A 253 16.21 16.38 -14.05
C THR A 253 14.87 16.57 -13.32
N HIS A 254 14.88 17.09 -12.10
CA HIS A 254 13.68 17.37 -11.32
C HIS A 254 12.76 18.39 -12.01
N PHE A 255 13.35 19.42 -12.63
CA PHE A 255 12.57 20.46 -13.32
C PHE A 255 12.06 20.02 -14.68
N SER A 256 12.92 19.47 -15.53
CA SER A 256 12.57 19.13 -16.93
C SER A 256 11.89 17.77 -17.11
N GLY A 257 12.11 16.84 -16.17
CA GLY A 257 11.69 15.44 -16.29
C GLY A 257 12.56 14.61 -17.25
N VAL A 258 13.60 15.19 -17.83
CA VAL A 258 14.57 14.50 -18.69
C VAL A 258 15.63 13.85 -17.80
N ILE A 259 15.96 12.60 -18.05
CA ILE A 259 17.06 11.93 -17.37
C ILE A 259 18.38 12.47 -17.89
N LEU A 260 19.15 13.09 -17.01
CA LEU A 260 20.41 13.75 -17.33
C LEU A 260 21.59 13.08 -16.64
N ASN A 261 22.74 13.13 -17.28
CA ASN A 261 24.02 12.69 -16.77
C ASN A 261 25.15 13.59 -17.31
N ALA A 262 26.35 13.50 -16.76
CA ALA A 262 27.51 14.20 -17.29
C ALA A 262 28.78 13.35 -17.09
N TYR A 263 29.74 13.54 -18.00
CA TYR A 263 31.03 12.86 -17.95
C TYR A 263 32.17 13.88 -18.05
N GLY A 264 33.09 13.86 -17.11
CA GLY A 264 34.34 14.61 -17.21
C GLY A 264 35.25 14.03 -18.30
N LEU A 265 35.79 14.92 -19.14
CA LEU A 265 36.67 14.54 -20.25
C LEU A 265 38.08 15.08 -20.04
N ASN A 266 39.08 14.19 -20.12
CA ASN A 266 40.48 14.55 -20.04
C ASN A 266 41.06 14.92 -21.40
N THR A 267 40.45 14.44 -22.48
CA THR A 267 40.92 14.65 -23.86
C THR A 267 39.77 14.81 -24.82
N THR A 268 40.00 15.58 -25.89
CA THR A 268 39.16 15.64 -27.08
C THR A 268 40.05 15.34 -28.31
N PRO A 269 39.60 14.64 -29.36
CA PRO A 269 38.24 14.15 -29.61
C PRO A 269 37.84 12.94 -28.73
N VAL A 270 36.52 12.68 -28.65
CA VAL A 270 35.90 11.64 -27.85
C VAL A 270 35.30 10.59 -28.76
N ASP A 271 35.64 9.33 -28.52
CA ASP A 271 34.97 8.18 -29.15
C ASP A 271 33.85 7.71 -28.20
N LEU A 272 32.61 7.92 -28.65
CA LEU A 272 31.37 7.65 -27.88
C LEU A 272 30.65 6.47 -28.50
N ILE A 273 30.66 5.31 -27.83
CA ILE A 273 30.08 4.07 -28.32
C ILE A 273 28.88 3.70 -27.42
N ILE A 274 27.76 3.39 -28.05
CA ILE A 274 26.54 2.94 -27.35
C ILE A 274 26.24 1.53 -27.85
N LYS A 275 26.28 0.57 -26.95
CA LYS A 275 26.03 -0.85 -27.25
C LYS A 275 25.51 -1.61 -26.04
N ASN A 276 24.97 -2.79 -26.30
CA ASN A 276 24.58 -3.70 -25.23
C ASN A 276 25.80 -4.29 -24.53
N ASP A 277 25.76 -4.36 -23.20
CA ASP A 277 26.77 -5.02 -22.38
C ASP A 277 26.52 -6.55 -22.26
N GLU A 278 27.30 -7.23 -21.44
CA GLU A 278 27.20 -8.66 -21.16
C GLU A 278 25.86 -9.10 -20.56
N ASN A 279 25.14 -8.18 -19.93
CA ASN A 279 23.80 -8.40 -19.36
C ASN A 279 22.67 -8.02 -20.33
N ASN A 280 23.00 -7.75 -21.59
CA ASN A 280 22.07 -7.25 -22.61
C ASN A 280 21.40 -5.92 -22.23
N LEU A 281 22.15 -5.07 -21.49
CA LEU A 281 21.74 -3.74 -21.08
C LEU A 281 22.48 -2.69 -21.90
N GLU A 282 21.75 -1.69 -22.36
CA GLU A 282 22.33 -0.59 -23.13
C GLU A 282 23.28 0.24 -22.27
N SER A 283 24.49 0.40 -22.71
CA SER A 283 25.55 1.02 -21.96
C SER A 283 26.36 1.99 -22.80
N VAL A 284 26.85 3.04 -22.14
CA VAL A 284 27.65 4.11 -22.74
C VAL A 284 29.11 3.84 -22.46
N TYR A 285 29.92 3.87 -23.53
CA TYR A 285 31.37 3.72 -23.49
C TYR A 285 32.02 5.00 -24.04
N ILE A 286 32.97 5.54 -23.29
CA ILE A 286 33.78 6.70 -23.70
C ILE A 286 35.23 6.22 -23.82
N ASN A 287 35.82 6.39 -25.02
CA ASN A 287 37.16 5.92 -25.31
C ASN A 287 37.35 4.45 -24.88
N HIS A 288 36.41 3.58 -25.28
CA HIS A 288 36.32 2.15 -24.99
C HIS A 288 36.11 1.76 -23.52
N GLN A 289 35.97 2.71 -22.60
CA GLN A 289 35.67 2.45 -21.19
C GLN A 289 34.17 2.60 -20.91
N LYS A 290 33.55 1.58 -20.27
CA LYS A 290 32.15 1.65 -19.83
C LYS A 290 31.99 2.73 -18.77
N ARG A 291 31.08 3.68 -18.99
CA ARG A 291 30.84 4.82 -18.09
C ARG A 291 29.48 4.78 -17.41
N SER A 292 28.44 4.24 -18.06
CA SER A 292 27.12 4.11 -17.48
C SER A 292 26.35 2.96 -18.11
N THR A 293 25.27 2.55 -17.44
CA THR A 293 24.23 1.69 -17.99
C THR A 293 22.94 2.52 -18.01
N ILE A 294 22.41 2.73 -19.21
CA ILE A 294 21.31 3.67 -19.46
C ILE A 294 20.08 3.32 -18.59
N ALA A 295 19.50 4.31 -17.93
CA ALA A 295 18.34 4.21 -17.04
C ALA A 295 18.53 3.28 -15.81
N ILE A 296 19.71 2.70 -15.59
CA ILE A 296 19.97 1.75 -14.51
C ILE A 296 21.02 2.25 -13.54
N LYS A 297 22.15 2.76 -14.07
CA LYS A 297 23.25 3.25 -13.24
C LYS A 297 24.07 4.31 -13.96
N HIS A 298 24.20 5.46 -13.33
CA HIS A 298 25.18 6.47 -13.73
C HIS A 298 26.53 6.23 -13.03
N GLN A 299 27.62 6.76 -13.60
CA GLN A 299 28.91 6.75 -12.92
C GLN A 299 28.94 7.87 -11.87
N ASP A 300 29.56 7.62 -10.73
CA ASP A 300 29.81 8.66 -9.72
C ASP A 300 30.69 9.76 -10.31
N GLN A 301 30.21 10.99 -10.22
CA GLN A 301 30.87 12.18 -10.74
C GLN A 301 31.92 12.66 -9.74
N LYS A 302 33.17 12.20 -9.85
CA LYS A 302 34.25 12.61 -8.94
C LYS A 302 35.17 13.68 -9.52
N ASP A 303 35.27 13.78 -10.83
CA ASP A 303 36.26 14.64 -11.48
C ASP A 303 35.60 15.79 -12.24
N LEU A 304 35.87 17.01 -11.78
CA LEU A 304 35.54 18.25 -12.47
C LEU A 304 36.64 18.56 -13.49
N SER A 305 36.40 18.21 -14.77
CA SER A 305 37.26 18.59 -15.87
C SER A 305 36.70 19.84 -16.57
N GLU A 306 37.58 20.59 -17.26
CA GLU A 306 37.22 21.79 -18.03
C GLU A 306 36.23 21.48 -19.14
N HIS A 307 36.28 20.25 -19.70
CA HIS A 307 35.35 19.76 -20.69
C HIS A 307 34.42 18.72 -20.07
N LEU A 308 33.10 18.93 -20.23
CA LEU A 308 32.06 18.00 -19.80
C LEU A 308 31.26 17.55 -21.02
N LEU A 309 30.97 16.25 -21.10
CA LEU A 309 29.99 15.68 -21.99
C LEU A 309 28.68 15.51 -21.22
N LEU A 310 27.71 16.36 -21.48
CA LEU A 310 26.36 16.25 -20.92
C LEU A 310 25.56 15.24 -21.73
N GLU A 311 24.85 14.35 -21.06
CA GLU A 311 23.99 13.35 -21.66
C GLU A 311 22.54 13.56 -21.24
N ALA A 312 21.63 13.44 -22.19
CA ALA A 312 20.21 13.24 -21.93
C ALA A 312 19.77 11.91 -22.51
N SER A 313 19.00 11.15 -21.75
CA SER A 313 18.57 9.80 -22.14
C SER A 313 17.08 9.57 -21.92
N TYR A 314 16.49 8.76 -22.83
CA TYR A 314 15.14 8.23 -22.69
C TYR A 314 15.11 6.79 -23.19
N ILE A 315 14.43 5.93 -22.46
CA ILE A 315 14.09 4.57 -22.88
C ILE A 315 12.59 4.33 -22.60
N ASP A 316 11.92 3.60 -23.48
CA ASP A 316 10.52 3.24 -23.25
C ASP A 316 10.36 2.47 -21.93
N PRO A 317 9.42 2.86 -21.04
CA PRO A 317 9.25 2.25 -19.72
C PRO A 317 8.95 0.74 -19.77
N ILE A 318 8.25 0.29 -20.81
CA ILE A 318 7.92 -1.14 -20.97
C ILE A 318 9.18 -1.91 -21.35
N SER A 319 9.95 -1.41 -22.32
CA SER A 319 11.25 -2.00 -22.73
C SER A 319 12.20 -2.10 -21.56
N LEU A 320 12.33 -1.03 -20.76
CA LEU A 320 13.16 -1.06 -19.55
C LEU A 320 12.67 -2.11 -18.55
N SER A 321 11.37 -2.17 -18.29
CA SER A 321 10.80 -3.13 -17.34
C SER A 321 11.02 -4.58 -17.78
N LEU A 322 10.90 -4.87 -19.07
CA LEU A 322 11.16 -6.20 -19.64
C LEU A 322 12.65 -6.57 -19.51
N LYS A 323 13.55 -5.63 -19.80
CA LYS A 323 15.00 -5.84 -19.63
C LYS A 323 15.37 -6.09 -18.17
N LEU A 324 14.80 -5.32 -17.22
CA LEU A 324 15.02 -5.51 -15.79
C LEU A 324 14.48 -6.85 -15.29
N HIS A 325 13.32 -7.28 -15.80
CA HIS A 325 12.74 -8.58 -15.43
C HIS A 325 13.57 -9.77 -15.97
N ALA A 326 14.18 -9.61 -17.15
CA ALA A 326 15.01 -10.65 -17.77
C ALA A 326 16.41 -10.79 -17.13
N LEU A 327 16.82 -9.86 -16.26
CA LEU A 327 18.12 -9.87 -15.60
C LEU A 327 18.29 -11.10 -14.70
N LYS A 328 19.30 -11.92 -15.01
CA LYS A 328 19.70 -13.07 -14.21
C LYS A 328 20.64 -12.69 -13.07
N ASP A 329 21.45 -11.66 -13.27
CA ASP A 329 22.43 -11.18 -12.28
C ASP A 329 21.75 -10.30 -11.24
N LYS A 330 21.56 -10.85 -10.04
CA LYS A 330 21.01 -10.13 -8.88
C LYS A 330 22.05 -9.25 -8.17
N THR A 331 23.33 -9.37 -8.52
CA THR A 331 24.44 -8.61 -7.90
C THR A 331 24.70 -7.28 -8.60
N LEU A 332 24.08 -7.04 -9.76
CA LEU A 332 24.23 -5.79 -10.49
C LEU A 332 23.84 -4.59 -9.61
N GLN A 333 24.78 -3.67 -9.48
CA GLN A 333 24.51 -2.42 -8.76
C GLN A 333 23.52 -1.55 -9.56
N LYS A 334 22.46 -1.14 -8.91
CA LYS A 334 21.34 -0.37 -9.49
C LYS A 334 21.15 0.94 -8.73
N ASP A 335 20.84 2.00 -9.46
CA ASP A 335 20.34 3.23 -8.88
C ASP A 335 18.80 3.18 -8.86
N ASN A 336 18.24 2.96 -7.67
CA ASN A 336 16.81 2.81 -7.51
C ASN A 336 16.03 4.11 -7.85
N ALA A 337 16.60 5.28 -7.61
CA ALA A 337 15.95 6.55 -7.92
C ALA A 337 15.91 6.78 -9.44
N LEU A 338 16.98 6.47 -10.14
CA LEU A 338 17.07 6.52 -11.59
C LEU A 338 16.07 5.56 -12.25
N ILE A 339 16.06 4.28 -11.79
CA ILE A 339 15.12 3.27 -12.28
C ILE A 339 13.67 3.69 -12.02
N TYR A 340 13.39 4.22 -10.83
CA TYR A 340 12.04 4.68 -10.47
C TYR A 340 11.51 5.74 -11.44
N ARG A 341 12.34 6.71 -11.84
CA ARG A 341 11.97 7.74 -12.82
C ARG A 341 11.84 7.15 -14.22
N SER A 342 12.82 6.36 -14.67
CA SER A 342 12.87 5.82 -16.02
C SER A 342 11.77 4.78 -16.29
N ALA A 343 11.49 3.89 -15.33
CA ALA A 343 10.47 2.84 -15.47
C ALA A 343 9.02 3.39 -15.39
N ARG A 344 8.82 4.59 -14.86
CA ARG A 344 7.52 5.28 -14.87
C ARG A 344 7.32 6.18 -16.09
N GLY A 345 8.38 6.44 -16.85
CA GLY A 345 8.38 7.30 -18.03
C GLY A 345 8.95 8.69 -17.75
N SER A 346 10.14 8.95 -18.25
CA SER A 346 10.77 10.26 -18.24
C SER A 346 10.33 11.11 -19.46
N ASN A 347 10.68 12.39 -19.45
CA ASN A 347 10.38 13.27 -20.58
C ASN A 347 11.30 12.93 -21.77
N PRO A 348 10.76 12.57 -22.93
CA PRO A 348 11.55 12.23 -24.12
C PRO A 348 12.11 13.43 -24.89
N ASN A 349 11.76 14.68 -24.51
CA ASN A 349 12.27 15.89 -25.15
C ASN A 349 13.68 16.20 -24.63
N LEU A 350 14.66 15.44 -25.09
CA LEU A 350 16.05 15.44 -24.58
C LEU A 350 16.72 16.82 -24.64
N SER A 351 16.47 17.55 -25.73
CA SER A 351 17.00 18.90 -25.92
C SER A 351 16.54 19.88 -24.84
N ASP A 352 15.29 19.74 -24.33
CA ASP A 352 14.79 20.62 -23.26
C ASP A 352 15.60 20.43 -21.97
N GLY A 353 15.89 19.18 -21.59
CA GLY A 353 16.74 18.89 -20.44
C GLY A 353 18.15 19.43 -20.58
N LEU A 354 18.79 19.19 -21.74
CA LEU A 354 20.15 19.69 -22.01
C LEU A 354 20.21 21.22 -22.04
N ASN A 355 19.23 21.88 -22.66
CA ASN A 355 19.14 23.34 -22.69
C ASN A 355 18.95 23.92 -21.29
N PHE A 356 18.06 23.31 -20.47
CA PHE A 356 17.82 23.73 -19.09
C PHE A 356 19.09 23.58 -18.24
N LEU A 357 19.75 22.43 -18.29
CA LEU A 357 20.99 22.16 -17.59
C LEU A 357 22.11 23.14 -18.02
N SER A 358 22.32 23.31 -19.33
CA SER A 358 23.37 24.18 -19.85
C SER A 358 23.14 25.66 -19.49
N THR A 359 21.88 26.11 -19.43
CA THR A 359 21.52 27.45 -19.01
C THR A 359 21.91 27.71 -17.56
N HIS A 360 21.65 26.75 -16.66
CA HIS A 360 21.99 26.91 -15.24
C HIS A 360 23.48 26.75 -14.95
N LEU A 361 24.17 25.91 -15.74
CA LEU A 361 25.63 25.82 -15.71
C LEU A 361 26.32 27.08 -16.29
N LYS A 362 25.57 27.95 -17.00
CA LYS A 362 26.13 29.06 -17.78
C LYS A 362 27.21 28.60 -18.75
N ALA A 363 27.04 27.39 -19.31
CA ALA A 363 28.05 26.68 -20.08
C ALA A 363 28.10 27.19 -21.53
N THR A 364 29.32 27.15 -22.13
CA THR A 364 29.50 27.35 -23.55
C THR A 364 29.40 25.99 -24.25
N ILE A 365 28.40 25.82 -25.14
CA ILE A 365 28.21 24.60 -25.92
C ILE A 365 29.18 24.62 -27.09
N LEU A 366 29.99 23.58 -27.22
CA LEU A 366 30.95 23.41 -28.28
C LEU A 366 30.40 22.56 -29.44
N GLU A 367 29.68 21.51 -29.12
CA GLU A 367 29.14 20.56 -30.08
C GLU A 367 27.90 19.85 -29.53
N SER A 368 27.03 19.35 -30.43
CA SER A 368 25.93 18.47 -30.09
C SER A 368 25.85 17.27 -31.01
N LYS A 369 25.52 16.12 -30.46
CA LYS A 369 25.23 14.87 -31.19
C LYS A 369 24.01 14.20 -30.61
N GLN A 370 23.29 13.43 -31.43
CA GLN A 370 22.17 12.62 -30.96
C GLN A 370 22.04 11.33 -31.76
N THR A 371 21.47 10.30 -31.17
CA THR A 371 21.12 9.05 -31.86
C THR A 371 19.98 9.29 -32.85
N LYS A 372 20.02 8.55 -33.98
CA LYS A 372 18.98 8.66 -35.03
C LYS A 372 17.79 7.77 -34.71
N HIS A 373 17.01 8.11 -33.70
CA HIS A 373 15.75 7.44 -33.41
C HIS A 373 14.61 8.45 -33.39
N SER A 374 13.46 8.07 -33.93
CA SER A 374 12.22 8.84 -33.84
C SER A 374 11.21 8.09 -32.96
N LEU A 375 10.61 8.79 -32.05
CA LEU A 375 9.48 8.25 -31.28
C LEU A 375 8.29 8.06 -32.21
N LYS A 376 7.63 6.92 -32.12
CA LYS A 376 6.38 6.68 -32.88
C LYS A 376 5.25 7.45 -32.22
N ASP A 377 4.51 8.21 -33.03
CA ASP A 377 3.29 8.86 -32.60
C ASP A 377 2.26 7.79 -32.17
N ARG A 378 1.63 8.00 -31.01
CA ARG A 378 0.54 7.17 -30.52
C ARG A 378 -0.78 7.81 -30.93
N THR A 379 -1.37 7.24 -31.98
CA THR A 379 -2.61 7.75 -32.58
C THR A 379 -3.77 6.84 -32.19
N LEU A 380 -4.84 7.44 -31.67
CA LEU A 380 -6.11 6.78 -31.36
C LEU A 380 -7.19 7.35 -32.25
N THR A 381 -8.06 6.47 -32.78
CA THR A 381 -9.20 6.86 -33.60
C THR A 381 -10.46 6.26 -32.98
N PHE A 382 -11.46 7.07 -32.66
CA PHE A 382 -12.69 6.68 -31.99
C PHE A 382 -13.85 7.62 -32.37
N GLN A 383 -15.09 7.18 -32.10
CA GLN A 383 -16.27 8.01 -32.21
C GLN A 383 -16.46 8.88 -30.97
N LEU A 384 -16.99 10.06 -31.12
CA LEU A 384 -17.23 10.97 -29.99
C LEU A 384 -18.21 10.35 -28.96
N GLU A 385 -19.20 9.63 -29.49
CA GLU A 385 -20.21 8.93 -28.69
C GLU A 385 -19.61 7.89 -27.76
N ASP A 386 -18.50 7.23 -28.14
CA ASP A 386 -17.83 6.23 -27.32
C ASP A 386 -17.37 6.81 -25.98
N ILE A 387 -16.90 8.08 -25.97
CA ILE A 387 -16.53 8.79 -24.73
C ILE A 387 -17.75 8.99 -23.84
N THR A 388 -18.88 9.42 -24.46
CA THR A 388 -20.13 9.63 -23.73
C THR A 388 -20.67 8.34 -23.12
N GLU A 389 -20.55 7.22 -23.84
CA GLU A 389 -20.96 5.90 -23.34
C GLU A 389 -20.08 5.43 -22.20
N ILE A 390 -18.75 5.57 -22.30
CA ILE A 390 -17.81 5.19 -21.25
C ILE A 390 -18.07 5.99 -19.96
N LEU A 391 -18.27 7.31 -20.07
CA LEU A 391 -18.45 8.19 -18.93
C LEU A 391 -19.90 8.21 -18.40
N GLY A 392 -20.87 7.82 -19.21
CA GLY A 392 -22.31 7.95 -18.88
C GLY A 392 -22.75 9.41 -18.76
N LEU A 393 -21.98 10.35 -19.31
CA LEU A 393 -22.19 11.80 -19.26
C LEU A 393 -22.05 12.40 -20.66
N ALA A 394 -23.08 13.14 -21.11
CA ALA A 394 -23.00 13.91 -22.34
C ALA A 394 -22.09 15.13 -22.15
N ILE A 395 -21.07 15.25 -22.98
CA ILE A 395 -20.11 16.35 -22.97
C ILE A 395 -20.05 16.96 -24.37
N GLU A 396 -20.07 18.29 -24.46
CA GLU A 396 -19.97 18.99 -25.72
C GLU A 396 -18.62 18.73 -26.40
N GLU A 397 -18.65 18.57 -27.72
CA GLU A 397 -17.46 18.26 -28.54
C GLU A 397 -16.34 19.29 -28.34
N GLU A 398 -16.70 20.60 -28.39
CA GLU A 398 -15.74 21.67 -28.20
C GLU A 398 -15.00 21.58 -26.85
N LYS A 399 -15.73 21.15 -25.81
CA LYS A 399 -15.15 20.95 -24.47
C LYS A 399 -14.16 19.79 -24.48
N ILE A 400 -14.51 18.65 -25.07
CA ILE A 400 -13.62 17.49 -25.21
C ILE A 400 -12.35 17.87 -25.96
N GLN A 401 -12.50 18.46 -27.13
CA GLN A 401 -11.37 18.92 -27.95
C GLN A 401 -10.51 19.97 -27.22
N GLY A 402 -11.15 20.89 -26.48
CA GLY A 402 -10.47 21.91 -25.68
C GLY A 402 -9.59 21.33 -24.60
N ILE A 403 -10.13 20.38 -23.82
CA ILE A 403 -9.39 19.68 -22.77
C ILE A 403 -8.17 18.96 -23.38
N LEU A 404 -8.38 18.16 -24.41
CA LEU A 404 -7.30 17.41 -25.05
C LEU A 404 -6.21 18.32 -25.63
N LYS A 405 -6.59 19.40 -26.31
CA LYS A 405 -5.63 20.39 -26.88
C LYS A 405 -4.82 21.07 -25.77
N ASN A 406 -5.46 21.44 -24.65
CA ASN A 406 -4.78 22.06 -23.51
C ASN A 406 -3.77 21.09 -22.85
N LEU A 407 -4.06 19.80 -22.86
CA LEU A 407 -3.16 18.74 -22.40
C LEU A 407 -2.05 18.39 -23.41
N GLY A 408 -2.02 19.07 -24.56
CA GLY A 408 -0.99 18.91 -25.59
C GLY A 408 -1.27 17.80 -26.61
N PHE A 409 -2.48 17.22 -26.64
CA PHE A 409 -2.87 16.29 -27.69
C PHE A 409 -3.11 17.04 -29.01
N LYS A 410 -2.72 16.41 -30.12
CA LYS A 410 -3.14 16.88 -31.45
C LYS A 410 -4.48 16.21 -31.75
N VAL A 411 -5.50 17.00 -32.00
CA VAL A 411 -6.87 16.53 -32.27
C VAL A 411 -7.31 16.97 -33.66
N SER A 412 -7.75 16.02 -34.48
CA SER A 412 -8.31 16.23 -35.78
C SER A 412 -9.60 15.43 -35.99
N ILE A 413 -10.50 15.96 -36.85
CA ILE A 413 -11.74 15.29 -37.24
C ILE A 413 -11.46 14.62 -38.60
N LYS A 414 -11.61 13.28 -38.66
CA LYS A 414 -11.30 12.52 -39.89
C LYS A 414 -12.32 12.72 -40.98
N GLU A 415 -13.59 12.80 -40.64
CA GLU A 415 -14.70 12.96 -41.60
C GLU A 415 -15.69 14.01 -41.06
N PRO A 416 -15.48 15.30 -41.38
CA PRO A 416 -16.30 16.39 -40.80
C PRO A 416 -17.80 16.30 -41.04
N ASN A 417 -18.21 15.57 -42.10
CA ASN A 417 -19.61 15.43 -42.51
C ASN A 417 -20.22 14.07 -42.13
N SER A 418 -19.47 13.18 -41.47
CA SER A 418 -19.98 11.91 -40.99
C SER A 418 -20.77 12.07 -39.69
N LYS A 419 -21.79 11.24 -39.54
CA LYS A 419 -22.47 11.02 -38.24
C LYS A 419 -22.48 9.53 -37.99
N PRO A 420 -21.82 9.03 -36.91
CA PRO A 420 -21.11 9.77 -35.86
C PRO A 420 -19.77 10.38 -36.30
N GLN A 421 -19.34 11.42 -35.60
CA GLN A 421 -18.05 12.07 -35.89
C GLN A 421 -16.89 11.21 -35.37
N ILE A 422 -15.88 11.05 -36.22
CA ILE A 422 -14.66 10.29 -35.90
C ILE A 422 -13.54 11.27 -35.57
N LEU A 423 -13.05 11.18 -34.33
CA LEU A 423 -11.87 11.89 -33.85
C LEU A 423 -10.61 11.06 -34.06
N GLU A 424 -9.57 11.73 -34.52
CA GLU A 424 -8.21 11.21 -34.50
C GLU A 424 -7.39 12.03 -33.48
N VAL A 425 -6.84 11.36 -32.47
CA VAL A 425 -6.14 11.99 -31.38
C VAL A 425 -4.72 11.41 -31.29
N VAL A 426 -3.70 12.30 -31.35
CA VAL A 426 -2.30 11.92 -31.19
C VAL A 426 -1.85 12.34 -29.79
N ALA A 427 -1.46 11.38 -28.98
CA ALA A 427 -0.98 11.63 -27.63
C ALA A 427 0.41 12.29 -27.64
N PRO A 428 0.71 13.22 -26.69
CA PRO A 428 2.06 13.76 -26.53
C PRO A 428 3.04 12.64 -26.17
N ASN A 429 4.27 12.73 -26.66
CA ASN A 429 5.26 11.67 -26.46
C ASN A 429 5.63 11.40 -24.99
N PHE A 430 5.45 12.37 -24.10
CA PHE A 430 5.66 12.21 -22.65
C PHE A 430 4.51 11.48 -21.94
N ARG A 431 3.36 11.23 -22.60
CA ARG A 431 2.20 10.48 -22.08
C ARG A 431 2.24 9.04 -22.60
N HIS A 432 3.17 8.25 -22.11
CA HIS A 432 3.34 6.83 -22.47
C HIS A 432 2.19 5.93 -21.98
N ASP A 433 1.41 6.40 -21.05
CA ASP A 433 0.26 5.74 -20.43
C ASP A 433 -0.98 5.71 -21.34
N ILE A 434 -1.12 6.66 -22.25
CA ILE A 434 -2.28 6.76 -23.17
C ILE A 434 -2.18 5.70 -24.27
N LYS A 435 -3.05 4.68 -24.21
CA LYS A 435 -3.06 3.52 -25.12
C LYS A 435 -4.43 3.17 -25.66
N THR A 436 -5.49 3.52 -24.94
CA THR A 436 -6.87 3.14 -25.22
C THR A 436 -7.80 4.33 -25.16
N ILE A 437 -9.03 4.17 -25.65
CA ILE A 437 -10.07 5.19 -25.53
C ILE A 437 -10.46 5.44 -24.06
N GLN A 438 -10.35 4.41 -23.20
CA GLN A 438 -10.61 4.55 -21.78
C GLN A 438 -9.62 5.53 -21.13
N ASP A 439 -8.35 5.52 -21.55
CA ASP A 439 -7.35 6.46 -21.07
C ASP A 439 -7.71 7.91 -21.48
N ILE A 440 -8.24 8.09 -22.71
CA ILE A 440 -8.74 9.40 -23.16
C ILE A 440 -9.98 9.82 -22.35
N ALA A 441 -10.91 8.89 -22.08
CA ALA A 441 -12.08 9.17 -21.27
C ALA A 441 -11.70 9.59 -19.84
N GLU A 442 -10.67 8.96 -19.25
CA GLU A 442 -10.10 9.34 -17.94
C GLU A 442 -9.56 10.77 -17.98
N GLU A 443 -8.80 11.13 -19.01
CA GLU A 443 -8.26 12.50 -19.17
C GLU A 443 -9.38 13.54 -19.22
N ILE A 444 -10.47 13.24 -19.91
CA ILE A 444 -11.62 14.14 -19.98
C ILE A 444 -12.34 14.21 -18.63
N LEU A 445 -12.57 13.06 -17.99
CA LEU A 445 -13.29 12.99 -16.72
C LEU A 445 -12.60 13.78 -15.60
N ARG A 446 -11.29 13.66 -15.45
CA ARG A 446 -10.55 14.38 -14.40
C ARG A 446 -10.62 15.91 -14.53
N PHE A 447 -10.79 16.42 -15.77
CA PHE A 447 -11.02 17.85 -16.03
C PHE A 447 -12.46 18.26 -15.86
N VAL A 448 -13.40 17.41 -16.25
CA VAL A 448 -14.85 17.64 -16.03
C VAL A 448 -15.16 17.55 -14.53
N GLY A 449 -14.51 16.65 -13.83
CA GLY A 449 -14.69 16.35 -12.40
C GLY A 449 -15.66 15.20 -12.17
N ILE A 450 -15.23 14.25 -11.35
CA ILE A 450 -16.00 13.04 -11.02
C ILE A 450 -17.33 13.37 -10.30
N ASP A 451 -17.37 14.47 -9.55
CA ASP A 451 -18.57 14.92 -8.83
C ASP A 451 -19.71 15.34 -9.75
N ASN A 452 -19.43 15.59 -11.05
CA ASN A 452 -20.43 15.88 -12.06
C ASN A 452 -21.09 14.63 -12.66
N LEU A 453 -20.63 13.42 -12.27
CA LEU A 453 -21.27 12.17 -12.67
C LEU A 453 -22.52 11.92 -11.83
N ILE A 454 -23.66 11.86 -12.49
CA ILE A 454 -24.93 11.58 -11.82
C ILE A 454 -25.09 10.07 -11.67
N SER A 455 -25.16 9.61 -10.41
CA SER A 455 -25.46 8.21 -10.13
C SER A 455 -26.85 7.83 -10.62
N LYS A 456 -26.94 6.78 -11.41
CA LYS A 456 -28.21 6.24 -11.93
C LYS A 456 -28.46 4.86 -11.33
N PRO A 457 -29.72 4.54 -10.95
CA PRO A 457 -30.07 3.20 -10.51
C PRO A 457 -29.78 2.18 -11.64
N LEU A 458 -29.23 1.04 -11.28
CA LEU A 458 -29.11 -0.09 -12.21
C LEU A 458 -30.52 -0.58 -12.60
N ASN A 459 -30.85 -0.52 -13.88
CA ASN A 459 -32.01 -1.19 -14.43
C ASN A 459 -31.72 -2.69 -14.55
N CYS A 460 -31.88 -3.43 -13.45
CA CYS A 460 -31.76 -4.88 -13.48
C CYS A 460 -33.09 -5.49 -13.88
N VAL A 461 -33.15 -6.12 -15.03
CA VAL A 461 -34.25 -7.02 -15.37
C VAL A 461 -34.10 -8.27 -14.51
N SER A 462 -35.02 -8.45 -13.56
CA SER A 462 -35.05 -9.66 -12.75
C SER A 462 -35.30 -10.87 -13.65
N SER A 463 -34.31 -11.70 -13.86
CA SER A 463 -34.52 -12.97 -14.49
C SER A 463 -35.05 -13.96 -13.44
N LYS A 464 -36.15 -14.68 -13.78
CA LYS A 464 -36.71 -15.73 -12.92
C LYS A 464 -35.84 -17.00 -12.87
N ASN A 465 -34.75 -17.04 -13.61
CA ASN A 465 -33.89 -18.23 -13.69
C ASN A 465 -32.99 -18.29 -12.46
N SER A 466 -33.32 -19.20 -11.55
CA SER A 466 -32.41 -19.54 -10.44
C SER A 466 -31.12 -20.12 -11.02
N ASN A 467 -30.01 -19.52 -10.67
CA ASN A 467 -28.68 -19.95 -11.06
C ASN A 467 -28.09 -20.77 -9.90
N PRO A 468 -27.44 -21.92 -10.12
CA PRO A 468 -26.82 -22.72 -9.07
C PRO A 468 -25.84 -21.91 -8.21
N HIS A 469 -25.13 -20.93 -8.79
CA HIS A 469 -24.25 -20.03 -8.04
C HIS A 469 -25.02 -19.13 -7.07
N TYR A 470 -26.18 -18.61 -7.48
CA TYR A 470 -27.05 -17.83 -6.61
C TYR A 470 -27.59 -18.67 -5.45
N ASP A 471 -27.99 -19.92 -5.74
CA ASP A 471 -28.47 -20.82 -4.69
C ASP A 471 -27.37 -21.20 -3.69
N THR A 472 -26.15 -21.38 -4.16
CA THR A 472 -24.97 -21.59 -3.32
C THR A 472 -24.66 -20.34 -2.48
N HIS A 473 -24.69 -19.17 -3.09
CA HIS A 473 -24.51 -17.89 -2.37
C HIS A 473 -25.55 -17.73 -1.27
N ARG A 474 -26.85 -17.91 -1.59
CA ARG A 474 -27.92 -17.82 -0.58
C ARG A 474 -27.77 -18.83 0.56
N PHE A 475 -27.30 -20.03 0.25
CA PHE A 475 -27.03 -21.03 1.27
C PHE A 475 -25.97 -20.55 2.27
N PHE A 476 -24.85 -20.03 1.79
CA PHE A 476 -23.81 -19.52 2.68
C PHE A 476 -24.19 -18.24 3.40
N GLU A 477 -24.96 -17.34 2.80
CA GLU A 477 -25.50 -16.17 3.47
C GLU A 477 -26.43 -16.60 4.63
N ASN A 478 -27.23 -17.62 4.45
CA ASN A 478 -28.06 -18.14 5.54
C ASN A 478 -27.22 -18.73 6.68
N LEU A 479 -26.11 -19.42 6.38
CA LEU A 479 -25.18 -19.91 7.42
C LEU A 479 -24.54 -18.75 8.19
N LYS A 480 -24.14 -17.70 7.49
CA LYS A 480 -23.59 -16.47 8.05
C LYS A 480 -24.60 -15.80 9.03
N HIS A 481 -25.85 -15.65 8.61
CA HIS A 481 -26.90 -15.13 9.49
C HIS A 481 -27.12 -16.00 10.73
N LYS A 482 -27.08 -17.32 10.59
CA LYS A 482 -27.18 -18.23 11.73
C LYS A 482 -25.96 -18.11 12.67
N ALA A 483 -24.74 -17.98 12.11
CA ALA A 483 -23.54 -17.74 12.92
C ALA A 483 -23.63 -16.43 13.70
N LEU A 484 -24.10 -15.34 13.06
CA LEU A 484 -24.37 -14.07 13.71
C LEU A 484 -25.40 -14.20 14.82
N ALA A 485 -26.50 -14.91 14.60
CA ALA A 485 -27.53 -15.18 15.61
C ALA A 485 -27.01 -15.98 16.80
N CYS A 486 -25.99 -16.84 16.62
CA CYS A 486 -25.28 -17.53 17.68
C CYS A 486 -24.21 -16.67 18.38
N GLY A 487 -24.04 -15.41 17.99
CA GLY A 487 -23.12 -14.45 18.59
C GLY A 487 -21.71 -14.42 17.98
N PHE A 488 -21.46 -15.15 16.88
CA PHE A 488 -20.21 -15.06 16.17
C PHE A 488 -20.09 -13.74 15.39
N LYS A 489 -18.88 -13.23 15.29
CA LYS A 489 -18.53 -12.09 14.45
C LYS A 489 -17.72 -12.57 13.26
N GLU A 490 -18.12 -12.16 12.06
CA GLU A 490 -17.39 -12.46 10.85
C GLU A 490 -16.05 -11.69 10.82
N VAL A 491 -15.01 -12.41 10.44
CA VAL A 491 -13.67 -11.86 10.20
C VAL A 491 -13.15 -12.36 8.87
N ILE A 492 -12.23 -11.60 8.28
CA ILE A 492 -11.56 -11.95 7.04
C ILE A 492 -10.06 -11.76 7.25
N HIS A 493 -9.30 -12.79 6.96
CA HIS A 493 -7.84 -12.76 7.04
C HIS A 493 -7.20 -12.95 5.67
N TYR A 494 -5.93 -12.55 5.56
CA TYR A 494 -5.15 -12.81 4.36
C TYR A 494 -5.06 -14.31 4.05
N VAL A 495 -4.98 -14.64 2.77
CA VAL A 495 -4.71 -16.02 2.31
C VAL A 495 -3.25 -16.42 2.52
N PHE A 496 -2.38 -15.44 2.75
CA PHE A 496 -0.98 -15.66 3.08
C PHE A 496 -0.79 -15.73 4.59
N TYR A 497 0.09 -16.63 5.02
CA TYR A 497 0.39 -16.82 6.45
C TYR A 497 1.84 -17.29 6.63
N SER A 498 2.29 -17.42 7.89
CA SER A 498 3.62 -17.95 8.22
C SER A 498 3.67 -19.47 8.12
N LYS A 499 4.58 -20.01 7.28
CA LYS A 499 4.84 -21.46 7.17
C LYS A 499 5.23 -22.06 8.51
N GLU A 500 6.14 -21.41 9.23
CA GLU A 500 6.63 -21.85 10.53
C GLU A 500 5.52 -21.93 11.58
N LYS A 501 4.65 -20.91 11.65
CA LYS A 501 3.53 -20.91 12.61
C LYS A 501 2.53 -22.02 12.30
N GLN A 502 2.21 -22.28 11.02
CA GLN A 502 1.32 -23.39 10.64
C GLN A 502 1.90 -24.75 11.04
N GLN A 503 3.18 -24.99 10.74
CA GLN A 503 3.86 -26.23 11.12
C GLN A 503 3.90 -26.43 12.64
N LYS A 504 4.17 -25.37 13.41
CA LYS A 504 4.19 -25.43 14.87
C LYS A 504 2.84 -25.85 15.45
N LEU A 505 1.74 -25.43 14.85
CA LEU A 505 0.39 -25.81 15.25
C LEU A 505 -0.01 -27.21 14.73
N GLY A 506 0.80 -27.81 13.87
CA GLY A 506 0.59 -29.14 13.30
C GLY A 506 -0.28 -29.18 12.04
N PHE A 507 -0.51 -28.01 11.42
CA PHE A 507 -1.16 -27.98 10.11
C PHE A 507 -0.16 -28.36 9.01
N GLU A 508 -0.66 -28.97 7.94
CA GLU A 508 0.14 -29.20 6.75
C GLU A 508 0.58 -27.86 6.14
N VAL A 509 1.59 -27.90 5.30
CA VAL A 509 2.06 -26.73 4.52
C VAL A 509 2.26 -27.15 3.08
N LEU A 510 2.42 -26.18 2.18
CA LEU A 510 2.68 -26.47 0.78
C LEU A 510 3.99 -27.24 0.61
N GLU A 511 4.03 -28.09 -0.43
CA GLU A 511 5.27 -28.70 -0.90
C GLU A 511 6.23 -27.62 -1.42
N ASP A 512 7.54 -27.73 -1.15
CA ASP A 512 8.53 -26.69 -1.47
C ASP A 512 8.49 -26.16 -2.91
N PRO A 513 8.26 -26.99 -3.98
CA PRO A 513 8.15 -26.48 -5.34
C PRO A 513 6.93 -25.57 -5.59
N LEU A 514 5.93 -25.64 -4.70
CA LEU A 514 4.66 -24.92 -4.84
C LEU A 514 4.59 -23.67 -3.94
N GLU A 515 5.66 -23.35 -3.22
CA GLU A 515 5.75 -22.17 -2.36
C GLU A 515 5.80 -20.86 -3.15
N LEU A 516 5.57 -19.76 -2.45
CA LEU A 516 5.63 -18.42 -3.04
C LEU A 516 7.09 -18.07 -3.38
N GLN A 517 7.33 -17.64 -4.61
CA GLN A 517 8.68 -17.26 -5.07
C GLN A 517 9.15 -15.93 -4.47
N ASN A 518 8.21 -14.99 -4.26
CA ASN A 518 8.51 -13.63 -3.79
C ASN A 518 7.46 -13.18 -2.75
N PRO A 519 7.50 -13.73 -1.52
CA PRO A 519 6.56 -13.35 -0.48
C PRO A 519 6.72 -11.87 -0.10
N ILE A 520 5.60 -11.22 0.26
CA ILE A 520 5.56 -9.79 0.60
C ILE A 520 6.40 -9.52 1.87
N THR A 521 6.30 -10.42 2.85
CA THR A 521 7.09 -10.37 4.10
C THR A 521 7.49 -11.78 4.50
N THR A 522 8.47 -11.91 5.40
CA THR A 522 8.89 -13.20 5.98
C THR A 522 7.79 -13.88 6.78
N GLU A 523 6.81 -13.12 7.26
CA GLU A 523 5.68 -13.62 8.06
C GLU A 523 4.48 -14.05 7.21
N LEU A 524 4.44 -13.64 5.92
CA LEU A 524 3.39 -13.96 4.95
C LEU A 524 3.99 -14.72 3.77
N ASN A 525 4.70 -15.79 4.08
CA ASN A 525 5.59 -16.48 3.15
C ASN A 525 5.01 -17.76 2.52
N THR A 526 3.80 -18.17 2.91
CA THR A 526 3.10 -19.32 2.32
C THR A 526 1.60 -19.09 2.26
N LEU A 527 0.87 -19.93 1.51
CA LEU A 527 -0.60 -19.94 1.53
C LEU A 527 -1.10 -20.65 2.80
N ARG A 528 -2.18 -20.15 3.37
CA ARG A 528 -2.81 -20.76 4.55
C ARG A 528 -3.45 -22.10 4.19
N THR A 529 -3.24 -23.11 5.02
CA THR A 529 -3.86 -24.43 4.91
C THR A 529 -5.03 -24.61 5.88
N SER A 530 -5.15 -23.66 6.82
CA SER A 530 -6.24 -23.61 7.81
C SER A 530 -6.66 -22.16 8.08
N LEU A 531 -7.96 -21.94 8.30
CA LEU A 531 -8.51 -20.66 8.77
C LEU A 531 -8.17 -20.40 10.24
N ILE A 532 -7.88 -21.46 10.99
CA ILE A 532 -7.73 -21.38 12.46
C ILE A 532 -6.55 -20.50 12.86
N CYS A 533 -5.48 -20.51 12.09
CA CYS A 533 -4.32 -19.65 12.36
C CYS A 533 -4.68 -18.16 12.42
N GLY A 534 -5.41 -17.65 11.43
CA GLY A 534 -5.88 -16.27 11.42
C GLY A 534 -6.87 -15.98 12.56
N LEU A 535 -7.77 -16.93 12.83
CA LEU A 535 -8.74 -16.80 13.94
C LEU A 535 -8.04 -16.73 15.32
N LEU A 536 -6.93 -17.46 15.52
CA LEU A 536 -6.13 -17.37 16.73
C LEU A 536 -5.48 -15.99 16.88
N ASP A 537 -4.87 -15.46 15.83
CA ASP A 537 -4.25 -14.13 15.84
C ASP A 537 -5.30 -13.04 16.12
N ALA A 538 -6.50 -13.16 15.53
CA ALA A 538 -7.60 -12.25 15.81
C ALA A 538 -8.11 -12.37 17.26
N SER A 539 -8.16 -13.58 17.80
CA SER A 539 -8.54 -13.83 19.19
C SER A 539 -7.57 -13.16 20.16
N LEU A 540 -6.26 -13.33 19.92
CA LEU A 540 -5.22 -12.69 20.73
C LEU A 540 -5.33 -11.16 20.68
N ARG A 541 -5.51 -10.59 19.49
CA ARG A 541 -5.70 -9.13 19.33
C ARG A 541 -6.89 -8.63 20.13
N ASN A 542 -8.04 -9.34 20.06
CA ASN A 542 -9.23 -8.96 20.81
C ASN A 542 -9.04 -9.11 22.33
N LYS A 543 -8.36 -10.17 22.79
CA LYS A 543 -7.96 -10.32 24.20
C LYS A 543 -7.15 -9.12 24.68
N ASN A 544 -6.13 -8.71 23.90
CA ASN A 544 -5.26 -7.57 24.23
C ASN A 544 -6.00 -6.23 24.25
N LEU A 545 -7.11 -6.13 23.50
CA LEU A 545 -8.04 -4.99 23.56
C LEU A 545 -9.03 -5.08 24.75
N GLY A 546 -8.91 -6.09 25.62
CA GLY A 546 -9.71 -6.24 26.83
C GLY A 546 -11.04 -6.99 26.67
N PHE A 547 -11.29 -7.61 25.49
CA PHE A 547 -12.49 -8.43 25.30
C PHE A 547 -12.34 -9.78 26.00
N LYS A 548 -13.26 -10.09 26.93
CA LYS A 548 -13.27 -11.35 27.68
C LYS A 548 -14.15 -12.44 27.06
N SER A 549 -14.96 -12.12 26.08
CA SER A 549 -15.85 -13.03 25.35
C SER A 549 -15.66 -12.80 23.86
N ILE A 550 -15.06 -13.78 23.21
CA ILE A 550 -14.65 -13.71 21.80
C ILE A 550 -15.29 -14.89 21.08
N ALA A 551 -16.05 -14.63 20.01
CA ALA A 551 -16.64 -15.64 19.15
C ALA A 551 -16.49 -15.16 17.70
N LEU A 552 -15.65 -15.85 16.92
CA LEU A 552 -15.25 -15.49 15.57
C LEU A 552 -15.64 -16.56 14.57
N TYR A 553 -16.00 -16.11 13.38
CA TYR A 553 -16.38 -16.93 12.24
C TYR A 553 -15.70 -16.41 10.99
N GLU A 554 -15.19 -17.30 10.18
CA GLU A 554 -14.66 -16.98 8.85
C GLU A 554 -15.13 -18.03 7.83
N LYS A 555 -15.57 -17.55 6.65
CA LYS A 555 -15.67 -18.36 5.45
C LYS A 555 -14.54 -17.95 4.50
N GLY A 556 -13.68 -18.89 4.12
CA GLY A 556 -12.54 -18.53 3.28
C GLY A 556 -11.91 -19.73 2.59
N SER A 557 -11.06 -19.39 1.62
CA SER A 557 -10.22 -20.36 0.92
C SER A 557 -9.01 -20.74 1.77
N VAL A 558 -8.71 -22.01 1.79
CA VAL A 558 -7.44 -22.57 2.25
C VAL A 558 -6.86 -23.47 1.15
N TYR A 559 -5.60 -23.85 1.29
CA TYR A 559 -4.91 -24.62 0.27
C TYR A 559 -4.31 -25.88 0.91
N ASN A 560 -4.41 -27.02 0.24
CA ASN A 560 -3.72 -28.23 0.70
C ASN A 560 -2.24 -28.19 0.32
N SER A 561 -1.48 -29.22 0.72
CA SER A 561 -0.04 -29.32 0.41
C SER A 561 0.28 -29.26 -1.09
N LYS A 562 -0.66 -29.63 -1.96
CA LYS A 562 -0.54 -29.57 -3.44
C LYS A 562 -1.03 -28.25 -4.04
N ARG A 563 -1.35 -27.24 -3.21
CA ARG A 563 -1.87 -25.94 -3.61
C ARG A 563 -3.26 -25.99 -4.27
N GLU A 564 -4.04 -27.02 -3.97
CA GLU A 564 -5.44 -27.08 -4.39
C GLU A 564 -6.30 -26.26 -3.42
N GLU A 565 -7.18 -25.43 -3.97
CA GLU A 565 -8.05 -24.56 -3.18
C GLU A 565 -9.25 -25.31 -2.60
N ILE A 566 -9.50 -25.12 -1.32
CA ILE A 566 -10.62 -25.70 -0.57
C ILE A 566 -11.35 -24.59 0.18
N GLN A 567 -12.68 -24.51 -0.01
CA GLN A 567 -13.51 -23.58 0.75
C GLN A 567 -13.83 -24.16 2.12
N LYS A 568 -13.51 -23.43 3.20
CA LYS A 568 -13.81 -23.85 4.57
C LYS A 568 -14.62 -22.83 5.34
N LEU A 569 -15.27 -23.29 6.40
CA LEU A 569 -15.84 -22.48 7.47
C LEU A 569 -15.01 -22.71 8.72
N GLY A 570 -14.50 -21.64 9.31
CA GLY A 570 -13.80 -21.66 10.58
C GLY A 570 -14.63 -20.99 11.67
N PHE A 571 -14.70 -21.63 12.84
CA PHE A 571 -15.32 -21.09 14.05
C PHE A 571 -14.31 -21.12 15.18
N LEU A 572 -14.24 -20.06 15.95
CA LEU A 572 -13.40 -20.00 17.14
C LEU A 572 -14.14 -19.24 18.24
N ILE A 573 -14.11 -19.82 19.45
CA ILE A 573 -14.55 -19.14 20.67
C ILE A 573 -13.40 -19.09 21.66
N SER A 574 -13.33 -18.02 22.44
CA SER A 574 -12.28 -17.81 23.43
C SER A 574 -12.84 -17.05 24.64
N GLY A 575 -12.54 -17.52 25.84
CA GLY A 575 -12.93 -16.90 27.10
C GLY A 575 -14.36 -17.23 27.55
N LEU A 576 -15.18 -16.23 27.81
CA LEU A 576 -16.51 -16.39 28.42
C LEU A 576 -17.62 -16.52 27.35
N GLN A 577 -18.59 -17.42 27.61
CA GLN A 577 -19.84 -17.49 26.87
C GLN A 577 -20.77 -16.31 27.24
N LYS A 578 -20.90 -16.03 28.53
CA LYS A 578 -21.66 -14.89 29.04
C LYS A 578 -20.80 -14.09 30.00
N LYS A 579 -20.78 -12.79 29.80
CA LYS A 579 -20.10 -11.86 30.70
C LYS A 579 -20.87 -11.72 32.02
N GLU A 580 -20.16 -11.31 33.05
CA GLU A 580 -20.76 -10.89 34.30
C GLU A 580 -21.74 -9.73 34.05
N SER A 581 -22.95 -9.85 34.51
CA SER A 581 -23.98 -8.81 34.41
C SER A 581 -25.12 -9.08 35.39
N TYR A 582 -25.73 -8.02 35.95
CA TYR A 582 -26.91 -8.20 36.78
C TYR A 582 -28.04 -8.81 35.94
N PRO A 583 -28.82 -9.79 36.49
CA PRO A 583 -28.74 -10.39 37.83
C PRO A 583 -27.73 -11.55 37.95
N TYR A 584 -26.93 -11.83 36.99
CA TYR A 584 -26.00 -12.97 36.96
C TYR A 584 -24.62 -12.54 37.47
N ALA A 585 -24.31 -12.88 38.72
CA ALA A 585 -23.13 -12.41 39.42
C ALA A 585 -21.78 -12.98 38.87
N LYS A 586 -21.81 -14.06 38.11
CA LYS A 586 -20.60 -14.71 37.56
C LYS A 586 -20.74 -14.95 36.06
N GLY A 587 -19.65 -14.71 35.33
CA GLY A 587 -19.58 -15.08 33.92
C GLY A 587 -19.64 -16.60 33.74
N LYS A 588 -20.24 -17.05 32.64
CA LYS A 588 -20.26 -18.47 32.26
C LYS A 588 -19.12 -18.72 31.23
N ALA A 589 -18.24 -19.67 31.56
CA ALA A 589 -17.23 -20.13 30.60
C ALA A 589 -17.85 -21.02 29.50
N TRP A 590 -17.19 -21.08 28.36
CA TRP A 590 -17.49 -22.06 27.34
C TRP A 590 -17.07 -23.46 27.77
N ASP A 591 -17.79 -24.47 27.30
CA ASP A 591 -17.38 -25.87 27.32
C ASP A 591 -17.49 -26.50 25.92
N PHE A 592 -16.96 -27.70 25.77
CA PHE A 592 -16.92 -28.38 24.47
C PHE A 592 -18.32 -28.61 23.86
N TYR A 593 -19.29 -28.98 24.71
CA TYR A 593 -20.65 -29.31 24.24
C TYR A 593 -21.44 -28.06 23.90
N SER A 594 -21.34 -27.01 24.69
CA SER A 594 -22.01 -25.74 24.39
C SER A 594 -21.45 -25.12 23.11
N PHE A 595 -20.17 -25.30 22.81
CA PHE A 595 -19.60 -24.89 21.54
C PHE A 595 -20.10 -25.75 20.37
N ALA A 596 -20.10 -27.10 20.54
CA ALA A 596 -20.63 -28.01 19.53
C ALA A 596 -22.12 -27.71 19.21
N GLU A 597 -22.93 -27.40 20.23
CA GLU A 597 -24.33 -26.97 20.05
C GLU A 597 -24.43 -25.69 19.20
N CYS A 598 -23.59 -24.69 19.49
CA CYS A 598 -23.55 -23.47 18.68
C CYS A 598 -23.20 -23.76 17.23
N VAL A 599 -22.20 -24.59 16.95
CA VAL A 599 -21.82 -24.98 15.60
C VAL A 599 -22.96 -25.73 14.91
N SER A 600 -23.65 -26.65 15.63
CA SER A 600 -24.80 -27.40 15.11
C SER A 600 -25.98 -26.47 14.73
N LYS A 601 -26.25 -25.44 15.52
CA LYS A 601 -27.26 -24.42 15.15
C LYS A 601 -26.96 -23.70 13.84
N VAL A 602 -25.69 -23.60 13.48
CA VAL A 602 -25.27 -22.96 12.21
C VAL A 602 -25.33 -23.93 11.04
N ILE A 603 -24.65 -25.06 11.13
CA ILE A 603 -24.47 -25.99 9.98
C ILE A 603 -25.48 -27.12 9.92
N GLY A 604 -26.35 -27.25 10.94
CA GLY A 604 -27.28 -28.37 11.12
C GLY A 604 -26.69 -29.47 11.99
N ASP A 605 -27.54 -30.46 12.31
CA ASP A 605 -27.16 -31.57 13.20
C ASP A 605 -26.02 -32.42 12.62
N PHE A 606 -25.13 -32.82 13.50
CA PHE A 606 -24.02 -33.71 13.19
C PHE A 606 -23.75 -34.67 14.35
N SER A 607 -23.02 -35.74 14.10
CA SER A 607 -22.47 -36.61 15.13
C SER A 607 -20.97 -36.38 15.29
N LEU A 608 -20.47 -36.72 16.47
CA LEU A 608 -19.06 -36.61 16.83
C LEU A 608 -18.43 -38.00 16.91
N GLU A 609 -17.25 -38.14 16.32
CA GLU A 609 -16.42 -39.32 16.44
C GLU A 609 -15.04 -38.95 16.95
N LYS A 610 -14.49 -39.73 17.88
CA LYS A 610 -13.18 -39.46 18.48
C LYS A 610 -12.12 -39.27 17.37
N LEU A 611 -11.34 -38.22 17.46
CA LEU A 611 -10.23 -37.96 16.54
C LEU A 611 -9.06 -38.89 16.90
N THR A 612 -8.65 -39.70 15.93
CA THR A 612 -7.53 -40.66 16.12
C THR A 612 -6.18 -40.03 15.84
N THR A 613 -6.11 -39.10 14.91
CA THR A 613 -4.89 -38.37 14.53
C THR A 613 -4.79 -37.09 15.36
N GLN A 614 -3.78 -37.00 16.20
CA GLN A 614 -3.54 -35.80 17.01
C GLN A 614 -2.53 -34.89 16.33
N ILE A 615 -2.83 -33.58 16.35
CA ILE A 615 -1.89 -32.51 15.97
C ILE A 615 -1.66 -31.59 17.18
N PRO A 616 -0.55 -30.87 17.26
CA PRO A 616 -0.17 -30.09 18.44
C PRO A 616 -1.23 -29.13 18.99
N ILE A 617 -2.05 -28.56 18.13
CA ILE A 617 -3.13 -27.63 18.54
C ILE A 617 -4.28 -28.34 19.26
N ASN A 618 -4.49 -29.64 19.03
CA ASN A 618 -5.66 -30.36 19.54
C ASN A 618 -5.47 -30.85 20.98
N HIS A 619 -6.51 -30.65 21.79
CA HIS A 619 -6.59 -31.28 23.10
C HIS A 619 -6.79 -32.80 22.95
N PRO A 620 -5.99 -33.67 23.62
CA PRO A 620 -6.01 -35.13 23.35
C PRO A 620 -7.34 -35.82 23.66
N TYR A 621 -8.16 -35.26 24.57
CA TYR A 621 -9.44 -35.84 24.98
C TYR A 621 -10.67 -35.06 24.52
N GLN A 622 -10.51 -33.81 24.11
CA GLN A 622 -11.62 -32.95 23.69
C GLN A 622 -11.43 -32.50 22.22
N SER A 623 -11.32 -33.49 21.35
CA SER A 623 -11.24 -33.30 19.91
C SER A 623 -12.00 -34.41 19.19
N ALA A 624 -12.76 -34.06 18.15
CA ALA A 624 -13.61 -34.98 17.44
C ALA A 624 -13.70 -34.61 15.94
N LYS A 625 -13.94 -35.63 15.11
CA LYS A 625 -14.42 -35.45 13.75
C LYS A 625 -15.88 -35.05 13.78
N ILE A 626 -16.27 -34.12 12.92
CA ILE A 626 -17.66 -33.76 12.66
C ILE A 626 -18.17 -34.64 11.51
N ILE A 627 -19.21 -35.41 11.77
CA ILE A 627 -19.82 -36.31 10.77
C ILE A 627 -21.23 -35.85 10.47
N GLN A 628 -21.53 -35.59 9.19
CA GLN A 628 -22.85 -35.30 8.71
C GLN A 628 -23.17 -36.19 7.49
N ASN A 629 -24.33 -36.79 7.48
CA ASN A 629 -24.72 -37.73 6.40
C ASN A 629 -23.69 -38.86 6.09
N HIS A 630 -23.10 -39.41 7.16
CA HIS A 630 -22.09 -40.48 7.09
C HIS A 630 -20.74 -40.03 6.50
N GLU A 631 -20.53 -38.77 6.28
CA GLU A 631 -19.29 -38.22 5.75
C GLU A 631 -18.60 -37.33 6.80
N VAL A 632 -17.27 -37.43 6.90
CA VAL A 632 -16.47 -36.53 7.70
C VAL A 632 -16.38 -35.18 6.99
N ILE A 633 -16.97 -34.16 7.61
CA ILE A 633 -17.03 -32.80 7.03
C ILE A 633 -16.05 -31.83 7.69
N GLY A 634 -15.45 -32.19 8.82
CA GLY A 634 -14.54 -31.29 9.54
C GLY A 634 -14.08 -31.82 10.88
N VAL A 635 -13.50 -30.92 11.66
CA VAL A 635 -12.96 -31.18 13.01
C VAL A 635 -13.46 -30.13 13.97
N ILE A 636 -13.74 -30.54 15.21
CA ILE A 636 -14.01 -29.66 16.35
C ILE A 636 -13.08 -30.04 17.49
N ALA A 637 -12.46 -29.09 18.14
CA ALA A 637 -11.51 -29.34 19.21
C ALA A 637 -11.45 -28.21 20.24
N LYS A 638 -11.14 -28.57 21.48
CA LYS A 638 -10.54 -27.65 22.45
C LYS A 638 -9.08 -27.46 22.08
N ILE A 639 -8.57 -26.24 22.18
CA ILE A 639 -7.16 -25.96 21.94
C ILE A 639 -6.33 -26.49 23.09
N HIS A 640 -5.18 -27.08 22.76
CA HIS A 640 -4.27 -27.70 23.75
C HIS A 640 -3.76 -26.65 24.75
N PRO A 641 -3.74 -26.92 26.07
CA PRO A 641 -3.31 -25.97 27.09
C PRO A 641 -1.91 -25.38 26.86
N LYS A 642 -0.96 -26.16 26.34
CA LYS A 642 0.37 -25.66 25.99
C LYS A 642 0.31 -24.57 24.91
N VAL A 643 -0.52 -24.77 23.88
CA VAL A 643 -0.72 -23.78 22.80
C VAL A 643 -1.41 -22.53 23.34
N ILE A 644 -2.41 -22.68 24.22
CA ILE A 644 -3.05 -21.57 24.93
C ILE A 644 -2.02 -20.73 25.69
N GLN A 645 -1.13 -21.40 26.44
CA GLN A 645 -0.08 -20.71 27.20
C GLN A 645 0.95 -20.02 26.29
N GLU A 646 1.41 -20.70 25.23
CA GLU A 646 2.39 -20.15 24.29
C GLU A 646 1.86 -18.94 23.50
N LEU A 647 0.58 -18.97 23.12
CA LEU A 647 -0.05 -17.89 22.39
C LEU A 647 -0.72 -16.84 23.28
N ASP A 648 -0.63 -16.98 24.60
CA ASP A 648 -1.28 -16.11 25.58
C ASP A 648 -2.77 -15.90 25.30
N LEU A 649 -3.51 -16.99 25.08
CA LEU A 649 -4.96 -16.97 24.83
C LEU A 649 -5.77 -17.26 26.10
N PHE A 650 -7.08 -16.98 26.07
CA PHE A 650 -8.01 -17.61 26.98
C PHE A 650 -8.25 -19.07 26.58
N GLU A 651 -8.88 -19.85 27.47
CA GLU A 651 -9.42 -21.15 27.10
C GLU A 651 -10.27 -21.03 25.84
N SER A 652 -9.95 -21.82 24.80
CA SER A 652 -10.50 -21.64 23.47
C SER A 652 -10.86 -22.97 22.82
N TYR A 653 -11.85 -22.91 21.95
CA TYR A 653 -12.34 -24.02 21.15
C TYR A 653 -12.46 -23.58 19.70
N TYR A 654 -12.23 -24.50 18.76
CA TYR A 654 -12.38 -24.24 17.35
C TYR A 654 -13.11 -25.35 16.62
N ALA A 655 -13.72 -25.01 15.50
CA ALA A 655 -14.20 -25.97 14.49
C ALA A 655 -13.80 -25.49 13.11
N GLU A 656 -13.37 -26.42 12.27
CA GLU A 656 -13.06 -26.14 10.87
C GLU A 656 -13.75 -27.17 9.99
N ILE A 657 -14.53 -26.69 9.02
CA ILE A 657 -15.50 -27.48 8.24
C ILE A 657 -15.25 -27.23 6.77
N ASP A 658 -15.20 -28.31 5.99
CA ASP A 658 -15.17 -28.26 4.51
C ASP A 658 -16.55 -27.79 4.00
N ALA A 659 -16.57 -26.59 3.47
CA ALA A 659 -17.81 -25.96 3.00
C ALA A 659 -18.44 -26.70 1.80
N SER A 660 -17.63 -27.39 0.98
CA SER A 660 -18.11 -28.13 -0.20
C SER A 660 -18.94 -29.36 0.17
N LYS A 661 -18.74 -29.88 1.41
CA LYS A 661 -19.43 -31.05 1.93
C LYS A 661 -20.76 -30.73 2.61
N LEU A 662 -21.03 -29.44 2.87
CA LEU A 662 -22.27 -29.02 3.47
C LEU A 662 -23.41 -29.08 2.45
N LYS A 663 -24.44 -29.81 2.80
CA LYS A 663 -25.64 -29.93 1.96
C LYS A 663 -26.80 -29.16 2.57
N ARG A 664 -27.64 -28.57 1.72
CA ARG A 664 -28.93 -28.05 2.17
C ARG A 664 -29.74 -29.17 2.77
N PRO A 665 -30.16 -29.06 4.04
CA PRO A 665 -31.12 -30.06 4.55
C PRO A 665 -32.43 -29.93 3.79
N ALA A 666 -32.94 -31.04 3.29
CA ALA A 666 -34.31 -31.09 2.81
C ALA A 666 -35.24 -30.83 3.98
N MET A 667 -36.11 -29.82 3.85
CA MET A 667 -37.10 -29.53 4.89
C MET A 667 -38.20 -30.61 4.80
N LEU A 668 -38.14 -31.59 5.71
CA LEU A 668 -39.14 -32.62 5.86
C LEU A 668 -40.02 -32.28 7.06
N LEU A 669 -41.27 -31.93 6.80
CA LEU A 669 -42.25 -31.79 7.84
C LEU A 669 -42.64 -33.19 8.34
N LYS A 670 -42.45 -33.44 9.63
CA LYS A 670 -42.94 -34.65 10.29
C LYS A 670 -44.17 -34.34 11.11
N PRO A 671 -45.14 -35.24 11.17
CA PRO A 671 -46.27 -35.07 12.07
C PRO A 671 -45.77 -35.01 13.51
N PHE A 672 -46.34 -34.15 14.32
CA PHE A 672 -46.08 -34.08 15.75
C PHE A 672 -47.33 -34.57 16.52
N SER A 673 -47.10 -35.20 17.66
CA SER A 673 -48.15 -35.70 18.51
C SER A 673 -48.88 -34.56 19.25
N ILE A 674 -50.20 -34.58 19.25
CA ILE A 674 -51.07 -33.74 20.08
C ILE A 674 -51.33 -34.36 21.45
N TYR A 675 -50.90 -35.62 21.65
CA TYR A 675 -51.06 -36.36 22.91
C TYR A 675 -49.88 -36.20 23.82
N PRO A 676 -50.07 -36.26 25.17
CA PRO A 676 -48.97 -36.07 26.10
C PRO A 676 -47.94 -37.20 25.99
N SER A 677 -46.63 -36.85 26.10
CA SER A 677 -45.56 -37.83 26.17
C SER A 677 -45.40 -38.35 27.59
N SER A 678 -45.01 -39.62 27.71
CA SER A 678 -44.51 -40.20 28.97
C SER A 678 -43.01 -40.27 28.95
N VAL A 679 -42.37 -40.02 30.10
CA VAL A 679 -40.91 -40.12 30.30
C VAL A 679 -40.57 -41.19 31.29
N ARG A 680 -39.49 -41.94 31.05
CA ARG A 680 -38.90 -42.89 31.98
C ARG A 680 -37.40 -42.71 32.01
N ASP A 681 -36.88 -42.51 33.22
CA ASP A 681 -35.43 -42.41 33.44
C ASP A 681 -34.89 -43.77 33.88
N LEU A 682 -33.81 -44.19 33.23
CA LEU A 682 -33.15 -45.49 33.45
C LEU A 682 -31.70 -45.22 33.75
N THR A 683 -31.16 -45.88 34.77
CA THR A 683 -29.72 -45.87 35.01
C THR A 683 -29.12 -47.21 34.63
N LEU A 684 -28.23 -47.22 33.66
CA LEU A 684 -27.65 -48.43 33.07
C LEU A 684 -26.19 -48.55 33.51
N ILE A 685 -25.78 -49.72 33.97
CA ILE A 685 -24.38 -50.05 34.15
C ILE A 685 -23.87 -50.62 32.83
N ILE A 686 -22.88 -49.97 32.26
CA ILE A 686 -22.30 -50.29 30.95
C ILE A 686 -20.78 -50.19 30.99
N ASP A 687 -20.09 -50.77 29.99
CA ASP A 687 -18.65 -50.57 29.78
C ASP A 687 -18.31 -49.11 29.55
N GLU A 688 -17.25 -48.57 30.16
CA GLU A 688 -16.88 -47.15 30.06
C GLU A 688 -16.52 -46.71 28.63
N ASN A 689 -16.14 -47.63 27.75
CA ASN A 689 -15.81 -47.36 26.36
C ASN A 689 -17.04 -47.37 25.46
N THR A 690 -18.23 -47.66 25.98
CA THR A 690 -19.48 -47.70 25.19
C THR A 690 -19.93 -46.27 24.85
N ALA A 691 -19.80 -45.88 23.59
CA ALA A 691 -20.23 -44.57 23.18
C ALA A 691 -21.77 -44.48 23.19
N PHE A 692 -22.34 -43.43 23.77
CA PHE A 692 -23.78 -43.19 23.78
C PHE A 692 -24.43 -43.14 22.35
N SER A 693 -23.66 -42.65 21.38
CA SER A 693 -24.08 -42.64 19.97
C SER A 693 -24.41 -44.05 19.41
N LYS A 694 -23.70 -45.09 19.85
CA LYS A 694 -23.97 -46.48 19.49
C LYS A 694 -25.28 -46.97 20.13
N ILE A 695 -25.49 -46.61 21.39
CA ILE A 695 -26.76 -46.91 22.13
C ILE A 695 -27.92 -46.25 21.42
N LYS A 696 -27.83 -44.95 21.12
CA LYS A 696 -28.87 -44.20 20.43
C LYS A 696 -29.17 -44.77 19.02
N LYS A 697 -28.13 -45.19 18.33
CA LYS A 697 -28.28 -45.85 17.00
C LYS A 697 -28.97 -47.20 17.10
N ALA A 698 -28.55 -48.08 17.98
CA ALA A 698 -29.15 -49.41 18.16
C ALA A 698 -30.65 -49.33 18.50
N LEU A 699 -31.02 -48.43 19.41
CA LEU A 699 -32.44 -48.23 19.78
C LEU A 699 -33.26 -47.60 18.64
N LYS A 700 -32.66 -46.74 17.86
CA LYS A 700 -33.31 -46.14 16.66
C LYS A 700 -33.50 -47.18 15.57
N ASP A 701 -32.48 -48.00 15.30
CA ASP A 701 -32.50 -49.02 14.26
C ASP A 701 -33.50 -50.15 14.57
N ALA A 702 -33.72 -50.41 15.86
CA ALA A 702 -34.68 -51.39 16.37
C ALA A 702 -36.16 -50.95 16.22
N GLN A 703 -36.43 -49.70 15.84
CA GLN A 703 -37.79 -49.18 15.58
C GLN A 703 -38.80 -49.52 16.70
N ILE A 704 -38.41 -49.34 17.95
CA ILE A 704 -39.28 -49.65 19.10
C ILE A 704 -40.57 -48.79 19.02
N PRO A 705 -41.77 -49.41 19.00
CA PRO A 705 -43.00 -48.68 18.94
C PRO A 705 -43.13 -47.63 20.07
N ASN A 706 -43.56 -46.44 19.73
CA ASN A 706 -43.77 -45.31 20.65
C ASN A 706 -42.50 -44.71 21.30
N LEU A 707 -41.32 -45.31 21.19
CA LEU A 707 -40.09 -44.71 21.66
C LEU A 707 -39.63 -43.63 20.66
N SER A 708 -39.78 -42.40 21.03
CA SER A 708 -39.47 -41.28 20.14
C SER A 708 -38.04 -40.77 20.27
N GLU A 709 -37.52 -40.70 21.50
CA GLU A 709 -36.24 -40.15 21.76
C GLU A 709 -35.58 -40.81 23.00
N ILE A 710 -34.24 -40.84 22.99
CA ILE A 710 -33.42 -41.21 24.16
C ILE A 710 -32.38 -40.11 24.36
N LEU A 711 -32.29 -39.60 25.60
CA LEU A 711 -31.42 -38.53 26.01
C LEU A 711 -30.48 -38.98 27.13
N PRO A 712 -29.18 -38.68 27.10
CA PRO A 712 -28.31 -38.90 28.25
C PRO A 712 -28.60 -37.83 29.31
N LEU A 713 -28.69 -38.23 30.56
CA LEU A 713 -28.93 -37.31 31.68
C LEU A 713 -27.68 -37.12 32.52
N ASP A 714 -27.01 -38.23 32.87
CA ASP A 714 -25.85 -38.18 33.74
C ASP A 714 -24.96 -39.42 33.54
N ILE A 715 -23.66 -39.26 33.88
CA ILE A 715 -22.68 -40.34 33.81
C ILE A 715 -21.89 -40.33 35.10
N PHE A 716 -21.86 -41.49 35.79
CA PHE A 716 -21.09 -41.66 37.00
C PHE A 716 -20.17 -42.89 36.91
N LYS A 717 -18.92 -42.78 37.37
CA LYS A 717 -17.99 -43.91 37.36
C LYS A 717 -18.38 -44.88 38.49
N GLU A 718 -18.73 -46.13 38.13
CA GLU A 718 -19.18 -47.15 39.04
C GLU A 718 -18.01 -48.03 39.51
N SER A 719 -17.14 -48.45 38.58
CA SER A 719 -15.92 -49.23 38.84
C SER A 719 -14.84 -48.92 37.80
N ASP A 720 -13.70 -49.66 37.88
CA ASP A 720 -12.56 -49.38 36.97
C ASP A 720 -12.87 -49.48 35.48
N ASN A 721 -13.84 -50.30 35.08
CA ASN A 721 -14.20 -50.50 33.69
C ASN A 721 -15.68 -50.24 33.37
N THR A 722 -16.47 -49.78 34.36
CA THR A 722 -17.91 -49.58 34.19
C THR A 722 -18.38 -48.22 34.63
N ILE A 723 -19.35 -47.70 33.91
CA ILE A 723 -20.04 -46.47 34.22
C ILE A 723 -21.53 -46.70 34.45
N ALA A 724 -22.12 -45.92 35.35
CA ALA A 724 -23.56 -45.80 35.48
C ALA A 724 -24.02 -44.63 34.58
N LEU A 725 -24.69 -44.96 33.50
CA LEU A 725 -25.24 -44.00 32.50
C LEU A 725 -26.74 -43.85 32.78
N SER A 726 -27.16 -42.64 33.17
CA SER A 726 -28.57 -42.29 33.31
C SER A 726 -29.10 -41.76 31.96
N VAL A 727 -30.17 -42.37 31.46
CA VAL A 727 -30.80 -42.02 30.20
C VAL A 727 -32.30 -41.79 30.41
N ARG A 728 -32.83 -40.83 29.64
CA ARG A 728 -34.26 -40.54 29.57
C ARG A 728 -34.83 -41.09 28.28
N CYS A 729 -35.84 -41.94 28.41
CA CYS A 729 -36.66 -42.42 27.33
C CYS A 729 -37.92 -41.57 27.21
N VAL A 730 -38.12 -40.95 26.07
CA VAL A 730 -39.32 -40.17 25.72
C VAL A 730 -40.23 -41.06 24.87
N ILE A 731 -41.43 -41.31 25.34
CA ILE A 731 -42.38 -42.28 24.76
C ILE A 731 -43.70 -41.54 24.45
N HIS A 732 -44.11 -41.54 23.17
CA HIS A 732 -45.41 -40.96 22.78
C HIS A 732 -45.96 -41.64 21.55
N SER A 733 -47.28 -41.54 21.36
CA SER A 733 -47.96 -41.98 20.17
C SER A 733 -48.51 -40.81 19.36
N LEU A 734 -48.59 -40.95 18.05
CA LEU A 734 -49.26 -40.00 17.17
C LEU A 734 -50.79 -40.17 17.14
N GLU A 735 -51.33 -41.27 17.69
CA GLU A 735 -52.74 -41.68 17.56
C GLU A 735 -53.56 -41.54 18.85
N LYS A 736 -52.91 -41.72 20.02
CA LYS A 736 -53.63 -41.75 21.30
C LYS A 736 -52.72 -41.44 22.50
N THR A 737 -53.27 -41.14 23.65
CA THR A 737 -52.58 -41.17 24.93
C THR A 737 -52.24 -42.61 25.31
N LEU A 738 -50.95 -42.88 25.61
CA LEU A 738 -50.46 -44.19 26.02
C LEU A 738 -50.86 -44.52 27.46
N ASN A 739 -51.20 -45.78 27.71
CA ASN A 739 -51.34 -46.30 29.07
C ASN A 739 -50.02 -46.83 29.61
N ASP A 740 -49.96 -47.15 30.92
CA ASP A 740 -48.74 -47.55 31.61
C ASP A 740 -48.17 -48.88 31.06
N GLU A 741 -49.03 -49.80 30.60
CA GLU A 741 -48.61 -51.08 29.99
C GLU A 741 -47.89 -50.88 28.68
N GLU A 742 -48.34 -49.96 27.83
CA GLU A 742 -47.70 -49.61 26.56
C GLU A 742 -46.39 -48.88 26.75
N VAL A 743 -46.33 -48.01 27.75
CA VAL A 743 -45.07 -47.32 28.13
C VAL A 743 -44.07 -48.31 28.66
N ASN A 744 -44.46 -49.17 29.60
CA ASN A 744 -43.54 -50.18 30.15
C ASN A 744 -43.08 -51.19 29.10
N SER A 745 -43.94 -51.61 28.14
CA SER A 745 -43.56 -52.47 27.03
C SER A 745 -42.49 -51.83 26.15
N ALA A 746 -42.56 -50.53 25.85
CA ALA A 746 -41.53 -49.84 25.07
C ALA A 746 -40.20 -49.78 25.82
N VAL A 747 -40.25 -49.52 27.14
CA VAL A 747 -39.03 -49.52 28.00
C VAL A 747 -38.39 -50.90 28.10
N GLN A 748 -39.22 -51.95 28.28
CA GLN A 748 -38.72 -53.30 28.39
C GLN A 748 -38.01 -53.76 27.12
N LYS A 749 -38.57 -53.46 25.93
CA LYS A 749 -37.93 -53.72 24.65
C LYS A 749 -36.61 -52.97 24.49
N ALA A 750 -36.55 -51.72 24.95
CA ALA A 750 -35.31 -50.95 24.96
C ALA A 750 -34.25 -51.59 25.85
N LEU A 751 -34.63 -52.05 27.02
CA LEU A 751 -33.72 -52.73 27.96
C LEU A 751 -33.19 -54.04 27.39
N GLU A 752 -34.03 -54.86 26.77
CA GLU A 752 -33.65 -56.15 26.13
C GLU A 752 -32.58 -55.92 25.04
N ILE A 753 -32.72 -54.87 24.22
CA ILE A 753 -31.75 -54.52 23.19
C ILE A 753 -30.43 -54.05 23.83
N LEU A 754 -30.52 -53.20 24.85
CA LEU A 754 -29.36 -52.69 25.53
C LEU A 754 -28.57 -53.76 26.29
N GLU A 755 -29.27 -54.74 26.88
CA GLU A 755 -28.67 -55.89 27.50
C GLU A 755 -27.96 -56.77 26.46
N LYS A 756 -28.65 -57.07 25.37
CA LYS A 756 -28.17 -57.96 24.30
C LYS A 756 -26.94 -57.38 23.58
N GLU A 757 -26.98 -56.10 23.22
CA GLU A 757 -25.95 -55.50 22.37
C GLU A 757 -24.80 -54.87 23.13
N PHE A 758 -25.05 -54.38 24.36
CA PHE A 758 -24.05 -53.62 25.18
C PHE A 758 -23.79 -54.24 26.55
N ASN A 759 -24.40 -55.44 26.82
CA ASN A 759 -24.33 -56.07 28.13
C ASN A 759 -24.72 -55.11 29.29
N ALA A 760 -25.67 -54.20 28.96
CA ALA A 760 -26.13 -53.17 29.89
C ALA A 760 -27.02 -53.80 30.98
N ARG A 761 -26.83 -53.39 32.24
CA ARG A 761 -27.68 -53.86 33.35
C ARG A 761 -28.35 -52.64 34.00
N LEU A 762 -29.63 -52.78 34.30
CA LEU A 762 -30.34 -51.77 35.03
C LEU A 762 -29.73 -51.68 36.46
N LYS A 763 -29.40 -50.47 36.91
CA LYS A 763 -28.96 -50.23 38.29
C LYS A 763 -30.20 -50.31 39.16
N GLY A 764 -30.22 -51.24 40.09
CA GLY A 764 -31.31 -51.46 41.04
C GLY A 764 -31.51 -50.34 42.03
#